data_b24c6a5097857814deabecb06a058976
#
_entry.id   b24c6a5097857814deabecb06a058976
#
_cell.length_a   1.000
_cell.length_b   1.000
_cell.length_c   1.000
_cell.angle_alpha   90.00
_cell.angle_beta   90.00
_cell.angle_gamma   90.00
#
_symmetry.space_group_name_H-M   'P 1'
#
loop_
_entity.id
_entity.type
_entity.pdbx_description
1 polymer ?
#
loop_
_entity_poly.entity_id
_entity_poly.type
_entity_poly.pdbx_seq_one_letter_code
_entity_poly.pdbx_strand_id
1 'polypeptide(L)'
;VRIWLLAREHLGTVAVLFVLTLSACLLVAGLPRATQSSYDEALRRSLSDAPAVQADLTVAVESRGRGEDFLERAQFDSRERLWRELLPPHLRPLTAAGGHMSAKTTLTPITGTGGGTYLNLGWLSDADRRVKWVQGREPGAPATMRYEGRTIPVFEAGVVAEALRELNLRIGQTVMIGENDYAAVKLVGVFEAVSPGDRSWSHDDDLLNVTKIQPPGSLDFEKHVTALLSDAGLRALSGEGRNLTYRWVLPIDARAADALAVPDLQAAVAEFDRVVGLQTTGSPYRVVTGLPKLLGDFLAALSTAQTVVYLVLGGLLAVALGVILLAAQLLADRLDHALTLARARGGALRQVAGTAAGLTALAVVPGAVIGYALSYLVPGPVLPVVHAGPLVVVLVAVGFAAVRLALVHRTPLHERRDDVAAARPTAKRLTFEVLVVALALVGAYLLRARGLDASAGQDPFLLVVPVALTVAAALITLRCYPYPLRLFARLAARGRAAVPFLGLTRAARARAASVLPVLILLPALAVAVFAAVVSDGIATTQRVASWQQVGAPIRITSGLEIPAEAIERVRALPGVERVVPAQTGRVQVGFGAERAEAIAVDVAQWRRLLDDAPFDLPPLPDGGALVSPELRGRGTFEIGWQKRAKVDTRGVIDSVPGFFTRGKFMIVPLSVQVRPAVNTLLVQGDVAISELARLVPTGSVTSQKEALAAIQDDPLTGTVRWALVVVTVALAVYALLAVVLSLVIGAAERGRAVSFLRTLGLSERQAQRLTVLEILPMILVTALVGLGLGLGLPAALGPAVDLSSYAGDLPVGDYSPDLFLPSALAAGLAVVAVLGAYAHTAISRRRSLGAVLRVGDLV
;
A
#
# COMPACT_ATOMS: atom_id res chain seq x y z
N VAL A 1 -51.97 -16.62 -4.57
CA VAL A 1 -51.57 -15.57 -5.54
C VAL A 1 -50.43 -16.15 -6.40
N ARG A 2 -50.58 -16.19 -7.73
CA ARG A 2 -49.53 -16.67 -8.62
C ARG A 2 -48.47 -15.60 -8.70
N ILE A 3 -47.34 -15.79 -7.97
CA ILE A 3 -46.22 -14.83 -7.86
C ILE A 3 -45.65 -14.45 -9.24
N TRP A 4 -45.64 -15.41 -10.18
CA TRP A 4 -45.17 -15.17 -11.57
C TRP A 4 -45.99 -14.13 -12.34
N LEU A 5 -47.33 -14.10 -12.15
CA LEU A 5 -48.18 -13.11 -12.83
C LEU A 5 -47.92 -11.70 -12.28
N LEU A 6 -47.72 -11.55 -10.96
CA LEU A 6 -47.34 -10.28 -10.35
C LEU A 6 -45.95 -9.84 -10.80
N ALA A 7 -45.01 -10.76 -10.98
CA ALA A 7 -43.68 -10.44 -11.51
C ALA A 7 -43.76 -9.86 -12.93
N ARG A 8 -44.64 -10.40 -13.78
CA ARG A 8 -44.83 -9.95 -15.16
C ARG A 8 -45.43 -8.55 -15.23
N GLU A 9 -46.36 -8.19 -14.33
CA GLU A 9 -46.90 -6.85 -14.24
C GLU A 9 -45.86 -5.81 -13.80
N HIS A 10 -44.86 -6.22 -12.99
CA HIS A 10 -43.85 -5.35 -12.43
C HIS A 10 -42.45 -5.62 -12.98
N LEU A 11 -42.33 -6.15 -14.22
CA LEU A 11 -41.08 -6.59 -14.84
C LEU A 11 -39.95 -5.54 -14.74
N GLY A 12 -40.24 -4.25 -14.97
CA GLY A 12 -39.24 -3.18 -14.88
C GLY A 12 -38.61 -3.05 -13.48
N THR A 13 -39.41 -3.17 -12.41
CA THR A 13 -38.89 -3.07 -11.03
C THR A 13 -38.14 -4.32 -10.61
N VAL A 14 -38.64 -5.50 -11.03
CA VAL A 14 -37.98 -6.80 -10.81
C VAL A 14 -36.64 -6.84 -11.54
N ALA A 15 -36.57 -6.35 -12.80
CA ALA A 15 -35.33 -6.29 -13.56
C ALA A 15 -34.30 -5.33 -12.93
N VAL A 16 -34.71 -4.15 -12.46
CA VAL A 16 -33.83 -3.23 -11.73
C VAL A 16 -33.28 -3.90 -10.46
N LEU A 17 -34.15 -4.54 -9.69
CA LEU A 17 -33.71 -5.24 -8.47
C LEU A 17 -32.76 -6.41 -8.79
N PHE A 18 -32.99 -7.16 -9.85
CA PHE A 18 -32.11 -8.21 -10.35
C PHE A 18 -30.72 -7.66 -10.72
N VAL A 19 -30.66 -6.60 -11.56
CA VAL A 19 -29.39 -6.00 -12.00
C VAL A 19 -28.59 -5.42 -10.82
N LEU A 20 -29.27 -4.72 -9.89
CA LEU A 20 -28.64 -4.18 -8.68
C LEU A 20 -28.04 -5.30 -7.82
N THR A 21 -28.79 -6.38 -7.65
CA THR A 21 -28.31 -7.51 -6.84
C THR A 21 -27.15 -8.24 -7.54
N LEU A 22 -27.25 -8.43 -8.85
CA LEU A 22 -26.18 -9.04 -9.64
C LEU A 22 -24.89 -8.24 -9.53
N SER A 23 -24.95 -6.91 -9.77
CA SER A 23 -23.78 -6.05 -9.69
C SER A 23 -23.20 -5.98 -8.27
N ALA A 24 -24.05 -5.91 -7.24
CA ALA A 24 -23.60 -5.91 -5.86
C ALA A 24 -22.87 -7.20 -5.47
N CYS A 25 -23.46 -8.35 -5.81
CA CYS A 25 -22.86 -9.66 -5.50
C CYS A 25 -21.56 -9.90 -6.30
N LEU A 26 -21.53 -9.46 -7.57
CA LEU A 26 -20.31 -9.53 -8.39
C LEU A 26 -19.17 -8.71 -7.77
N LEU A 27 -19.44 -7.46 -7.37
CA LEU A 27 -18.44 -6.58 -6.78
C LEU A 27 -17.98 -7.08 -5.41
N VAL A 28 -18.91 -7.44 -4.53
CA VAL A 28 -18.60 -7.86 -3.16
C VAL A 28 -17.86 -9.21 -3.12
N ALA A 29 -18.11 -10.10 -4.09
CA ALA A 29 -17.41 -11.39 -4.19
C ALA A 29 -16.16 -11.31 -5.08
N GLY A 30 -16.16 -10.50 -6.14
CA GLY A 30 -15.08 -10.41 -7.11
C GLY A 30 -13.92 -9.54 -6.65
N LEU A 31 -14.20 -8.40 -5.99
CA LEU A 31 -13.14 -7.48 -5.57
C LEU A 31 -12.15 -8.13 -4.56
N PRO A 32 -12.58 -8.85 -3.50
CA PRO A 32 -11.65 -9.53 -2.61
C PRO A 32 -10.77 -10.57 -3.32
N ARG A 33 -11.30 -11.26 -4.34
CA ARG A 33 -10.53 -12.23 -5.13
C ARG A 33 -9.46 -11.53 -5.96
N ALA A 34 -9.84 -10.46 -6.68
CA ALA A 34 -8.90 -9.68 -7.48
C ALA A 34 -7.77 -9.09 -6.65
N THR A 35 -8.09 -8.50 -5.49
CA THR A 35 -7.09 -7.91 -4.61
C THR A 35 -6.15 -8.96 -4.03
N GLN A 36 -6.66 -10.14 -3.63
CA GLN A 36 -5.82 -11.20 -3.08
C GLN A 36 -4.82 -11.73 -4.13
N SER A 37 -5.24 -11.97 -5.37
CA SER A 37 -4.31 -12.40 -6.43
C SER A 37 -3.21 -11.38 -6.72
N SER A 38 -3.53 -10.10 -6.56
CA SER A 38 -2.54 -9.02 -6.70
C SER A 38 -1.59 -8.95 -5.50
N TYR A 39 -2.05 -9.26 -4.29
CA TYR A 39 -1.19 -9.36 -3.11
C TYR A 39 -0.19 -10.51 -3.24
N ASP A 40 -0.63 -11.67 -3.76
CA ASP A 40 0.26 -12.80 -4.06
C ASP A 40 1.34 -12.41 -5.07
N GLU A 41 0.95 -11.69 -6.13
CA GLU A 41 1.90 -11.19 -7.13
C GLU A 41 2.87 -10.16 -6.55
N ALA A 42 2.41 -9.30 -5.65
CA ALA A 42 3.26 -8.34 -4.95
C ALA A 42 4.32 -9.02 -4.07
N LEU A 43 3.93 -10.07 -3.33
CA LEU A 43 4.88 -10.85 -2.54
C LEU A 43 5.91 -11.54 -3.43
N ARG A 44 5.46 -12.15 -4.54
CA ARG A 44 6.35 -12.81 -5.51
C ARG A 44 7.38 -11.84 -6.08
N ARG A 45 6.96 -10.63 -6.45
CA ARG A 45 7.90 -9.59 -6.92
C ARG A 45 8.85 -9.14 -5.83
N SER A 46 8.36 -8.86 -4.63
CA SER A 46 9.21 -8.47 -3.50
C SER A 46 10.31 -9.50 -3.22
N LEU A 47 9.98 -10.81 -3.30
CA LEU A 47 10.94 -11.90 -3.13
C LEU A 47 11.87 -12.06 -4.33
N SER A 48 11.39 -11.86 -5.57
CA SER A 48 12.21 -11.98 -6.78
C SER A 48 13.17 -10.82 -6.98
N ASP A 49 12.79 -9.61 -6.61
CA ASP A 49 13.57 -8.41 -6.80
C ASP A 49 14.60 -8.19 -5.68
N ALA A 50 14.37 -8.81 -4.52
CA ALA A 50 15.34 -8.80 -3.42
C ALA A 50 16.64 -9.52 -3.82
N PRO A 51 17.82 -9.05 -3.35
CA PRO A 51 19.06 -9.80 -3.49
C PRO A 51 18.92 -11.21 -2.94
N ALA A 52 19.51 -12.22 -3.61
CA ALA A 52 19.38 -13.60 -3.19
C ALA A 52 19.87 -13.82 -1.74
N VAL A 53 20.94 -13.14 -1.34
CA VAL A 53 21.47 -13.20 0.04
C VAL A 53 20.44 -12.76 1.10
N GLN A 54 19.45 -11.95 0.72
CA GLN A 54 18.38 -11.53 1.62
C GLN A 54 17.15 -12.45 1.56
N ALA A 55 16.82 -12.96 0.38
CA ALA A 55 15.63 -13.78 0.16
C ALA A 55 15.87 -15.27 0.47
N ASP A 56 17.06 -15.79 0.16
CA ASP A 56 17.36 -17.22 0.32
C ASP A 56 17.65 -17.61 1.77
N LEU A 57 17.48 -18.89 2.07
CA LEU A 57 17.87 -19.47 3.35
C LEU A 57 19.31 -19.98 3.26
N THR A 58 20.21 -19.42 4.05
CA THR A 58 21.60 -19.87 4.11
C THR A 58 21.88 -20.47 5.48
N VAL A 59 22.18 -21.77 5.53
CA VAL A 59 22.69 -22.39 6.74
C VAL A 59 24.22 -22.20 6.76
N ALA A 60 24.74 -21.63 7.83
CA ALA A 60 26.16 -21.34 7.99
C ALA A 60 26.70 -21.87 9.28
N VAL A 61 27.97 -22.30 9.24
CA VAL A 61 28.75 -22.66 10.43
C VAL A 61 30.20 -22.17 10.30
N GLU A 62 30.74 -21.61 11.39
CA GLU A 62 32.13 -21.19 11.46
C GLU A 62 32.95 -22.30 12.11
N SER A 63 33.91 -22.85 11.38
CA SER A 63 34.95 -23.73 11.95
C SER A 63 36.05 -22.89 12.58
N ARG A 64 36.23 -23.03 13.86
CA ARG A 64 37.31 -22.36 14.62
C ARG A 64 38.51 -23.28 14.86
N GLY A 65 38.79 -24.19 13.92
CA GLY A 65 39.90 -25.16 14.04
C GLY A 65 39.70 -26.23 15.12
N ARG A 66 38.48 -26.40 15.64
CA ARG A 66 38.13 -27.40 16.68
C ARG A 66 36.83 -28.13 16.39
N GLY A 67 36.37 -28.16 15.14
CA GLY A 67 35.10 -28.76 14.77
C GLY A 67 35.19 -29.74 13.62
N GLU A 68 34.07 -30.22 13.14
CA GLU A 68 34.06 -31.01 11.92
C GLU A 68 34.52 -30.14 10.76
N ASP A 69 35.61 -30.48 10.17
CA ASP A 69 36.08 -29.93 8.92
C ASP A 69 35.43 -30.71 7.77
N PHE A 70 34.86 -29.98 6.83
CA PHE A 70 34.29 -30.56 5.61
C PHE A 70 35.40 -30.70 4.58
N LEU A 71 35.92 -31.92 4.44
CA LEU A 71 37.06 -32.22 3.58
C LEU A 71 36.64 -32.61 2.16
N GLU A 72 35.42 -33.10 2.00
CA GLU A 72 34.94 -33.66 0.76
C GLU A 72 33.54 -33.16 0.41
N ARG A 73 33.28 -32.99 -0.87
CA ARG A 73 31.96 -32.58 -1.39
C ARG A 73 30.81 -33.46 -0.89
N ALA A 74 31.04 -34.78 -0.77
CA ALA A 74 30.03 -35.73 -0.27
C ALA A 74 29.52 -35.41 1.15
N GLN A 75 30.34 -34.80 1.98
CA GLN A 75 29.96 -34.36 3.32
C GLN A 75 29.03 -33.17 3.26
N PHE A 76 29.27 -32.21 2.36
CA PHE A 76 28.36 -31.10 2.11
C PHE A 76 27.01 -31.56 1.57
N ASP A 77 26.99 -32.51 0.61
CA ASP A 77 25.80 -33.09 0.04
C ASP A 77 24.95 -33.83 1.09
N SER A 78 25.61 -34.50 2.07
CA SER A 78 24.90 -35.18 3.15
C SER A 78 24.21 -34.18 4.08
N ARG A 79 24.88 -33.07 4.38
CA ARG A 79 24.32 -31.99 5.23
C ARG A 79 23.21 -31.22 4.50
N GLU A 80 23.35 -30.95 3.21
CA GLU A 80 22.27 -30.32 2.45
C GLU A 80 20.97 -31.14 2.50
N ARG A 81 21.08 -32.47 2.38
CA ARG A 81 19.90 -33.35 2.52
C ARG A 81 19.27 -33.25 3.91
N LEU A 82 20.08 -33.21 4.97
CA LEU A 82 19.60 -33.01 6.33
C LEU A 82 18.88 -31.68 6.49
N TRP A 83 19.44 -30.57 5.94
CA TRP A 83 18.78 -29.28 6.03
C TRP A 83 17.44 -29.25 5.31
N ARG A 84 17.34 -29.91 4.16
CA ARG A 84 16.07 -30.06 3.42
C ARG A 84 15.04 -30.91 4.17
N GLU A 85 15.48 -31.96 4.87
CA GLU A 85 14.61 -32.79 5.71
C GLU A 85 14.06 -32.00 6.92
N LEU A 86 14.87 -31.14 7.50
CA LEU A 86 14.52 -30.30 8.65
C LEU A 86 13.64 -29.09 8.30
N LEU A 87 13.43 -28.79 7.03
CA LEU A 87 12.56 -27.69 6.62
C LEU A 87 11.13 -27.89 7.13
N PRO A 88 10.55 -26.89 7.82
CA PRO A 88 9.14 -26.91 8.20
C PRO A 88 8.21 -27.04 7.00
N PRO A 89 6.99 -27.60 7.19
CA PRO A 89 6.06 -27.85 6.08
C PRO A 89 5.72 -26.63 5.22
N HIS A 90 5.64 -25.44 5.82
CA HIS A 90 5.34 -24.19 5.11
C HIS A 90 6.52 -23.67 4.26
N LEU A 91 7.78 -24.01 4.61
CA LEU A 91 8.97 -23.60 3.85
C LEU A 91 9.32 -24.57 2.71
N ARG A 92 8.93 -25.85 2.81
CA ARG A 92 9.26 -26.85 1.79
C ARG A 92 8.80 -26.48 0.37
N PRO A 93 7.55 -26.05 0.15
CA PRO A 93 7.10 -25.67 -1.20
C PRO A 93 7.78 -24.39 -1.71
N LEU A 94 8.26 -23.55 -0.80
CA LEU A 94 8.91 -22.28 -1.13
C LEU A 94 10.40 -22.45 -1.48
N THR A 95 11.03 -23.55 -1.08
CA THR A 95 12.44 -23.81 -1.39
C THR A 95 12.59 -24.51 -2.73
N ALA A 96 13.36 -23.88 -3.65
CA ALA A 96 13.65 -24.48 -4.94
C ALA A 96 14.56 -25.71 -4.83
N ALA A 97 14.46 -26.58 -5.83
CA ALA A 97 15.45 -27.62 -6.05
C ALA A 97 16.76 -26.97 -6.53
N GLY A 98 17.87 -27.51 -6.09
CA GLY A 98 19.19 -26.92 -6.37
C GLY A 98 19.61 -25.96 -5.26
N GLY A 99 20.74 -25.38 -5.45
CA GLY A 99 21.43 -24.54 -4.45
C GLY A 99 22.91 -24.76 -4.63
N HIS A 100 23.71 -24.04 -3.88
CA HIS A 100 25.15 -24.24 -3.88
C HIS A 100 25.69 -24.27 -2.47
N MET A 101 26.89 -24.83 -2.34
CA MET A 101 27.60 -24.92 -1.08
C MET A 101 28.94 -24.23 -1.25
N SER A 102 29.40 -23.56 -0.22
CA SER A 102 30.66 -22.85 -0.25
C SER A 102 31.45 -23.05 1.06
N ALA A 103 32.76 -23.00 0.93
CA ALA A 103 33.71 -22.92 2.06
C ALA A 103 34.63 -21.72 1.80
N LYS A 104 34.81 -20.85 2.78
CA LYS A 104 35.55 -19.61 2.61
C LYS A 104 36.37 -19.26 3.86
N THR A 105 37.60 -18.83 3.67
CA THR A 105 38.39 -18.21 4.74
C THR A 105 37.88 -16.81 5.04
N THR A 106 38.06 -16.34 6.25
CA THR A 106 37.70 -15.00 6.66
C THR A 106 38.92 -14.17 6.96
N LEU A 107 38.94 -12.93 6.55
CA LEU A 107 39.94 -11.90 6.87
C LEU A 107 41.40 -12.40 6.70
N THR A 108 41.74 -12.89 5.51
CA THR A 108 43.06 -13.39 5.20
C THR A 108 43.90 -12.27 4.55
N PRO A 109 44.76 -11.55 5.29
CA PRO A 109 45.54 -10.45 4.76
C PRO A 109 46.64 -10.94 3.83
N ILE A 110 46.99 -10.14 2.83
CA ILE A 110 48.17 -10.35 2.01
C ILE A 110 49.40 -9.90 2.81
N THR A 111 50.36 -10.80 3.01
CA THR A 111 51.61 -10.50 3.74
C THR A 111 52.45 -9.45 3.00
N GLY A 112 52.90 -8.42 3.70
CA GLY A 112 53.78 -7.39 3.16
C GLY A 112 53.13 -6.20 2.44
N THR A 113 51.80 -6.12 2.45
CA THR A 113 51.07 -5.00 1.82
C THR A 113 50.74 -3.83 2.76
N GLY A 114 51.24 -3.87 4.00
CA GLY A 114 51.03 -2.79 4.98
C GLY A 114 49.61 -2.75 5.59
N GLY A 115 48.81 -3.77 5.37
CA GLY A 115 47.40 -3.86 5.84
C GLY A 115 46.37 -3.43 4.82
N GLY A 116 45.11 -3.69 5.09
CA GLY A 116 43.98 -3.25 4.27
C GLY A 116 43.75 -3.99 2.94
N THR A 117 44.50 -5.09 2.69
CA THR A 117 44.28 -5.92 1.48
C THR A 117 44.13 -7.38 1.89
N TYR A 118 42.98 -7.97 1.58
CA TYR A 118 42.60 -9.31 1.97
C TYR A 118 42.37 -10.18 0.73
N LEU A 119 43.03 -11.33 0.68
CA LEU A 119 42.81 -12.36 -0.33
C LEU A 119 42.29 -13.61 0.37
N ASN A 120 41.00 -13.77 0.40
CA ASN A 120 40.36 -14.94 0.96
C ASN A 120 40.45 -16.11 -0.03
N LEU A 121 40.42 -17.33 0.51
CA LEU A 121 40.33 -18.54 -0.30
C LEU A 121 38.90 -19.06 -0.22
N GLY A 122 38.30 -19.37 -1.37
CA GLY A 122 36.94 -19.87 -1.47
C GLY A 122 36.82 -21.10 -2.34
N TRP A 123 35.97 -22.00 -1.93
CA TRP A 123 35.52 -23.15 -2.71
C TRP A 123 34.02 -23.03 -2.97
N LEU A 124 33.56 -23.43 -4.15
CA LEU A 124 32.18 -23.38 -4.60
C LEU A 124 31.78 -24.69 -5.26
N SER A 125 30.73 -25.34 -4.79
CA SER A 125 30.30 -26.69 -5.25
C SER A 125 29.90 -26.77 -6.72
N ASP A 126 29.43 -25.69 -7.31
CA ASP A 126 28.94 -25.59 -8.68
C ASP A 126 29.82 -24.66 -9.56
N ALA A 127 31.07 -24.49 -9.19
CA ALA A 127 32.01 -23.62 -9.88
C ALA A 127 32.14 -23.97 -11.37
N ASP A 128 32.12 -25.25 -11.73
CA ASP A 128 32.18 -25.77 -13.09
C ASP A 128 31.05 -25.26 -14.00
N ARG A 129 29.89 -24.93 -13.42
CA ARG A 129 28.72 -24.42 -14.14
C ARG A 129 28.63 -22.89 -14.12
N ARG A 130 29.14 -22.26 -13.07
CA ARG A 130 28.98 -20.81 -12.82
C ARG A 130 30.12 -19.99 -13.35
N VAL A 131 31.33 -20.55 -13.48
CA VAL A 131 32.51 -19.80 -13.95
C VAL A 131 33.08 -20.36 -15.24
N LYS A 132 33.68 -19.46 -16.03
CA LYS A 132 34.40 -19.80 -17.26
C LYS A 132 35.82 -19.27 -17.17
N TRP A 133 36.80 -20.13 -17.39
CA TRP A 133 38.21 -19.77 -17.40
C TRP A 133 38.57 -19.06 -18.72
N VAL A 134 39.05 -17.83 -18.63
CA VAL A 134 39.37 -16.98 -19.80
C VAL A 134 40.87 -16.83 -20.02
N GLN A 135 41.68 -16.95 -18.98
CA GLN A 135 43.14 -16.92 -19.07
C GLN A 135 43.78 -17.95 -18.14
N GLY A 136 44.91 -18.52 -18.51
CA GLY A 136 45.60 -19.49 -17.72
C GLY A 136 44.91 -20.86 -17.72
N ARG A 137 44.79 -21.50 -16.54
CA ARG A 137 44.15 -22.80 -16.39
C ARG A 137 43.31 -22.86 -15.08
N GLU A 138 42.49 -23.88 -14.99
CA GLU A 138 41.76 -24.20 -13.76
C GLU A 138 42.75 -24.60 -12.63
N PRO A 139 42.47 -24.21 -11.37
CA PRO A 139 43.26 -24.58 -10.21
C PRO A 139 43.35 -26.09 -10.01
N GLY A 140 44.53 -26.59 -9.74
CA GLY A 140 44.80 -28.00 -9.46
C GLY A 140 44.90 -28.32 -7.97
N ALA A 141 45.55 -29.47 -7.67
CA ALA A 141 45.81 -29.88 -6.31
C ALA A 141 46.87 -28.96 -5.66
N PRO A 142 46.76 -28.67 -4.34
CA PRO A 142 47.72 -27.86 -3.63
C PRO A 142 49.06 -28.57 -3.52
N ALA A 143 50.15 -27.78 -3.53
CA ALA A 143 51.52 -28.23 -3.27
C ALA A 143 51.96 -27.76 -1.88
N THR A 144 53.23 -28.04 -1.53
CA THR A 144 53.84 -27.52 -0.31
C THR A 144 55.16 -26.82 -0.61
N MET A 145 55.51 -25.81 0.19
CA MET A 145 56.78 -25.12 0.13
C MET A 145 57.33 -24.87 1.54
N ARG A 146 58.64 -24.65 1.61
CA ARG A 146 59.29 -24.21 2.87
C ARG A 146 59.29 -22.69 2.96
N TYR A 147 58.79 -22.14 4.05
CA TYR A 147 58.82 -20.74 4.39
C TYR A 147 59.18 -20.56 5.87
N GLU A 148 60.20 -19.77 6.18
CA GLU A 148 60.66 -19.51 7.53
C GLU A 148 60.88 -20.79 8.38
N GLY A 149 61.40 -21.84 7.74
CA GLY A 149 61.67 -23.15 8.40
C GLY A 149 60.43 -24.05 8.60
N ARG A 150 59.26 -23.63 8.24
CA ARG A 150 57.99 -24.37 8.28
C ARG A 150 57.59 -24.84 6.88
N THR A 151 56.91 -25.98 6.81
CA THR A 151 56.26 -26.42 5.56
C THR A 151 54.87 -25.84 5.54
N ILE A 152 54.58 -25.00 4.54
CA ILE A 152 53.30 -24.34 4.35
C ILE A 152 52.63 -24.84 3.06
N PRO A 153 51.29 -24.84 2.95
CA PRO A 153 50.59 -25.20 1.74
C PRO A 153 50.69 -24.10 0.68
N VAL A 154 50.71 -24.52 -0.58
CA VAL A 154 50.64 -23.66 -1.76
C VAL A 154 49.37 -23.99 -2.49
N PHE A 155 48.38 -23.13 -2.39
CA PHE A 155 47.11 -23.28 -3.08
C PHE A 155 47.21 -22.73 -4.51
N GLU A 156 46.77 -23.51 -5.48
CA GLU A 156 46.49 -22.97 -6.78
C GLU A 156 45.08 -22.34 -6.77
N ALA A 157 44.97 -21.12 -7.24
CA ALA A 157 43.69 -20.38 -7.23
C ALA A 157 43.50 -19.56 -8.48
N GLY A 158 42.24 -19.27 -8.78
CA GLY A 158 41.88 -18.35 -9.82
C GLY A 158 41.15 -17.12 -9.26
N VAL A 159 41.27 -15.98 -9.96
CA VAL A 159 40.61 -14.72 -9.58
C VAL A 159 40.01 -14.06 -10.82
N VAL A 160 39.18 -13.08 -10.62
CA VAL A 160 38.63 -12.23 -11.72
C VAL A 160 39.67 -11.22 -12.19
N ALA A 161 39.57 -10.76 -13.46
CA ALA A 161 40.55 -9.83 -14.04
C ALA A 161 40.62 -8.49 -13.29
N GLU A 162 39.55 -8.02 -12.66
CA GLU A 162 39.53 -6.84 -11.80
C GLU A 162 40.45 -7.01 -10.58
N ALA A 163 40.41 -8.17 -9.94
CA ALA A 163 41.26 -8.46 -8.77
C ALA A 163 42.76 -8.37 -9.11
N LEU A 164 43.17 -8.86 -10.28
CA LEU A 164 44.57 -8.73 -10.72
C LEU A 164 45.00 -7.25 -10.87
N ARG A 165 44.12 -6.42 -11.41
CA ARG A 165 44.41 -4.98 -11.61
C ARG A 165 44.44 -4.22 -10.29
N GLU A 166 43.42 -4.39 -9.47
CA GLU A 166 43.24 -3.66 -8.20
C GLU A 166 44.26 -4.05 -7.12
N LEU A 167 44.71 -5.30 -7.13
CA LEU A 167 45.69 -5.83 -6.18
C LEU A 167 47.11 -5.84 -6.77
N ASN A 168 47.29 -5.37 -8.04
CA ASN A 168 48.57 -5.39 -8.76
C ASN A 168 49.23 -6.77 -8.81
N LEU A 169 48.44 -7.83 -9.09
CA LEU A 169 48.84 -9.22 -9.15
C LEU A 169 48.97 -9.72 -10.60
N ARG A 170 49.71 -10.81 -10.81
CA ARG A 170 49.93 -11.42 -12.13
C ARG A 170 49.67 -12.92 -12.10
N ILE A 171 49.24 -13.49 -13.22
CA ILE A 171 49.13 -14.94 -13.40
C ILE A 171 50.54 -15.56 -13.26
N GLY A 172 50.62 -16.67 -12.54
CA GLY A 172 51.87 -17.35 -12.19
C GLY A 172 52.58 -16.81 -10.95
N GLN A 173 52.13 -15.67 -10.42
CA GLN A 173 52.68 -15.10 -9.20
C GLN A 173 52.24 -15.91 -8.00
N THR A 174 53.15 -16.10 -7.03
CA THR A 174 52.85 -16.67 -5.70
C THR A 174 52.76 -15.54 -4.69
N VAL A 175 51.69 -15.45 -3.98
CA VAL A 175 51.38 -14.44 -2.94
C VAL A 175 51.31 -15.11 -1.59
N MET A 176 51.94 -14.52 -0.59
CA MET A 176 51.82 -14.97 0.78
C MET A 176 50.62 -14.36 1.45
N ILE A 177 49.84 -15.17 2.15
CA ILE A 177 48.64 -14.77 2.88
C ILE A 177 48.67 -15.25 4.33
N GLY A 178 47.95 -14.54 5.21
CA GLY A 178 47.87 -14.84 6.65
C GLY A 178 48.82 -13.99 7.49
N GLU A 179 48.60 -13.96 8.80
CA GLU A 179 49.47 -13.29 9.80
C GLU A 179 50.25 -14.28 10.66
N ASN A 180 49.57 -15.31 11.17
CA ASN A 180 50.17 -16.36 12.01
C ASN A 180 50.04 -17.73 11.37
N ASP A 181 49.17 -17.86 10.40
CA ASP A 181 48.80 -19.08 9.70
C ASP A 181 49.09 -18.87 8.19
N TYR A 182 50.39 -18.86 7.90
CA TYR A 182 50.85 -18.55 6.55
C TYR A 182 50.51 -19.66 5.56
N ALA A 183 50.00 -19.20 4.39
CA ALA A 183 49.88 -20.01 3.20
C ALA A 183 50.38 -19.24 1.98
N ALA A 184 50.74 -19.95 0.94
CA ALA A 184 51.04 -19.36 -0.35
C ALA A 184 49.87 -19.60 -1.32
N VAL A 185 49.51 -18.59 -2.11
CA VAL A 185 48.52 -18.67 -3.18
C VAL A 185 49.19 -18.44 -4.52
N LYS A 186 49.25 -19.44 -5.38
CA LYS A 186 49.71 -19.34 -6.75
C LYS A 186 48.53 -19.05 -7.67
N LEU A 187 48.49 -17.87 -8.29
CA LEU A 187 47.43 -17.50 -9.22
C LEU A 187 47.67 -18.20 -10.55
N VAL A 188 46.81 -19.15 -10.92
CA VAL A 188 46.98 -19.98 -12.12
C VAL A 188 45.99 -19.67 -13.23
N GLY A 189 44.90 -18.98 -12.93
CA GLY A 189 43.88 -18.66 -13.90
C GLY A 189 43.07 -17.42 -13.59
N VAL A 190 42.44 -16.91 -14.64
CA VAL A 190 41.42 -15.84 -14.54
C VAL A 190 40.11 -16.41 -15.03
N PHE A 191 39.06 -16.17 -14.25
CA PHE A 191 37.71 -16.57 -14.62
C PHE A 191 36.75 -15.38 -14.77
N GLU A 192 35.67 -15.64 -15.47
CA GLU A 192 34.51 -14.77 -15.57
C GLU A 192 33.25 -15.56 -15.20
N ALA A 193 32.22 -14.88 -14.71
CA ALA A 193 30.92 -15.50 -14.49
C ALA A 193 30.27 -15.86 -15.83
N VAL A 194 29.68 -17.07 -15.94
CA VAL A 194 28.89 -17.49 -17.11
C VAL A 194 27.67 -16.59 -17.26
N SER A 195 27.04 -16.23 -16.14
CA SER A 195 25.89 -15.32 -16.07
C SER A 195 26.14 -14.27 -14.99
N PRO A 196 26.80 -13.15 -15.30
CA PRO A 196 27.11 -12.12 -14.29
C PRO A 196 25.89 -11.50 -13.61
N GLY A 197 24.73 -11.48 -14.32
CA GLY A 197 23.47 -10.93 -13.77
C GLY A 197 22.66 -11.90 -12.94
N ASP A 198 23.14 -13.12 -12.67
CA ASP A 198 22.45 -14.07 -11.82
C ASP A 198 22.47 -13.58 -10.37
N ARG A 199 21.25 -13.43 -9.76
CA ARG A 199 21.08 -12.95 -8.39
C ARG A 199 21.81 -13.78 -7.34
N SER A 200 22.06 -15.07 -7.60
CA SER A 200 22.77 -15.98 -6.69
C SER A 200 24.19 -15.53 -6.38
N TRP A 201 24.82 -14.70 -7.23
CA TRP A 201 26.13 -14.13 -6.96
C TRP A 201 26.18 -13.18 -5.76
N SER A 202 25.03 -12.66 -5.32
CA SER A 202 24.97 -11.86 -4.10
C SER A 202 25.37 -12.60 -2.82
N HIS A 203 25.44 -13.94 -2.85
CA HIS A 203 26.00 -14.74 -1.76
C HIS A 203 27.52 -14.74 -1.73
N ASP A 204 28.15 -14.54 -2.89
CA ASP A 204 29.59 -14.66 -3.11
C ASP A 204 30.11 -13.47 -3.95
N ASP A 205 29.62 -12.25 -3.66
CA ASP A 205 29.94 -11.03 -4.41
C ASP A 205 31.45 -10.76 -4.53
N ASP A 206 32.22 -11.04 -3.50
CA ASP A 206 33.68 -10.86 -3.46
C ASP A 206 34.46 -11.92 -4.27
N LEU A 207 33.78 -12.90 -4.89
CA LEU A 207 34.36 -13.73 -5.94
C LEU A 207 34.41 -12.99 -7.29
N LEU A 208 33.41 -12.16 -7.58
CA LEU A 208 33.30 -11.44 -8.86
C LEU A 208 33.83 -10.01 -8.82
N ASN A 209 33.76 -9.36 -7.66
CA ASN A 209 34.05 -7.95 -7.49
C ASN A 209 35.11 -7.75 -6.40
N VAL A 210 35.90 -6.67 -6.52
CA VAL A 210 36.76 -6.23 -5.43
C VAL A 210 35.91 -5.43 -4.44
N THR A 211 35.55 -6.04 -3.33
CA THR A 211 34.75 -5.36 -2.31
C THR A 211 35.63 -4.37 -1.53
N LYS A 212 35.29 -3.10 -1.56
CA LYS A 212 35.97 -2.02 -0.83
C LYS A 212 35.15 -1.69 0.41
N ILE A 213 35.70 -2.00 1.59
CA ILE A 213 35.07 -1.76 2.89
C ILE A 213 35.85 -0.67 3.61
N GLN A 214 35.18 0.36 4.12
CA GLN A 214 35.78 1.35 4.98
C GLN A 214 35.57 0.93 6.44
N PRO A 215 36.61 0.48 7.17
CA PRO A 215 36.47 0.10 8.57
C PRO A 215 36.04 1.28 9.43
N PRO A 216 35.25 1.04 10.48
CA PRO A 216 34.89 2.10 11.42
C PRO A 216 36.15 2.73 11.99
N GLY A 217 36.41 4.01 11.65
CA GLY A 217 37.53 4.77 12.16
C GLY A 217 38.75 4.88 11.25
N SER A 218 38.75 4.23 10.13
CA SER A 218 39.73 4.40 9.09
C SER A 218 39.26 5.37 8.02
N LEU A 219 40.21 6.11 7.43
CA LEU A 219 40.00 6.89 6.20
C LEU A 219 40.28 6.03 4.97
N ASP A 220 41.03 4.93 5.15
CA ASP A 220 41.43 4.03 4.10
C ASP A 220 40.41 2.93 3.87
N PHE A 221 40.29 2.49 2.61
CA PHE A 221 39.44 1.37 2.23
C PHE A 221 40.21 0.08 2.29
N GLU A 222 39.65 -0.93 2.94
CA GLU A 222 40.12 -2.31 2.84
C GLU A 222 39.56 -2.93 1.55
N LYS A 223 40.46 -3.66 0.85
CA LYS A 223 40.10 -4.40 -0.38
C LYS A 223 39.96 -5.88 -0.04
N HIS A 224 38.78 -6.43 -0.31
CA HIS A 224 38.49 -7.84 -0.08
C HIS A 224 38.21 -8.53 -1.42
N VAL A 225 38.93 -9.62 -1.67
CA VAL A 225 38.78 -10.48 -2.85
C VAL A 225 38.79 -11.92 -2.39
N THR A 226 38.03 -12.77 -3.03
CA THR A 226 38.09 -14.24 -2.81
C THR A 226 38.63 -14.90 -4.06
N ALA A 227 39.69 -15.70 -3.87
CA ALA A 227 40.30 -16.54 -4.89
C ALA A 227 39.64 -17.93 -4.89
N LEU A 228 39.22 -18.40 -6.05
CA LEU A 228 38.49 -19.65 -6.24
C LEU A 228 39.46 -20.84 -6.30
N LEU A 229 39.18 -21.85 -5.48
CA LEU A 229 39.89 -23.12 -5.40
C LEU A 229 39.14 -24.24 -6.14
N SER A 230 39.86 -25.31 -6.49
CA SER A 230 39.25 -26.57 -6.94
C SER A 230 38.78 -27.46 -5.77
N ASP A 231 38.07 -28.55 -6.06
CA ASP A 231 37.68 -29.60 -5.09
C ASP A 231 38.90 -30.20 -4.41
N ALA A 232 40.04 -30.35 -5.09
CA ALA A 232 41.28 -30.80 -4.51
C ALA A 232 41.88 -29.81 -3.47
N GLY A 233 41.60 -28.49 -3.67
CA GLY A 233 42.01 -27.44 -2.75
C GLY A 233 41.21 -27.44 -1.43
N LEU A 234 39.96 -27.84 -1.47
CA LEU A 234 39.06 -27.87 -0.30
C LEU A 234 39.64 -28.73 0.84
N ARG A 235 40.16 -29.92 0.53
CA ARG A 235 40.73 -30.85 1.55
C ARG A 235 41.89 -30.21 2.30
N ALA A 236 42.78 -29.50 1.60
CA ALA A 236 43.90 -28.84 2.23
C ALA A 236 43.52 -27.54 2.94
N LEU A 237 42.43 -26.88 2.48
CA LEU A 237 41.91 -25.66 3.08
C LEU A 237 41.42 -25.94 4.51
N SER A 238 40.72 -27.05 4.72
CA SER A 238 40.07 -27.40 5.99
C SER A 238 41.04 -27.98 7.04
N GLY A 239 42.26 -28.43 6.68
CA GLY A 239 43.12 -29.18 7.57
C GLY A 239 44.05 -28.36 8.47
N GLU A 240 44.10 -27.03 8.44
CA GLU A 240 45.20 -26.24 8.99
C GLU A 240 44.82 -25.20 10.05
N GLY A 241 43.76 -25.38 10.78
CA GLY A 241 43.40 -24.51 11.91
C GLY A 241 42.92 -23.11 11.50
N ARG A 242 42.62 -22.88 10.22
CA ARG A 242 42.10 -21.63 9.70
C ARG A 242 40.64 -21.45 10.09
N ASN A 243 40.25 -20.21 10.29
CA ASN A 243 38.84 -19.87 10.44
C ASN A 243 38.12 -19.95 9.09
N LEU A 244 37.23 -20.91 8.96
CA LEU A 244 36.44 -21.18 7.77
C LEU A 244 34.95 -20.94 8.04
N THR A 245 34.27 -20.41 7.09
CA THR A 245 32.81 -20.37 7.07
C THR A 245 32.31 -21.33 6.00
N TYR A 246 31.53 -22.31 6.42
CA TYR A 246 30.85 -23.26 5.55
C TYR A 246 29.42 -22.79 5.38
N ARG A 247 28.90 -22.82 4.14
CA ARG A 247 27.55 -22.35 3.81
C ARG A 247 26.81 -23.33 2.90
N TRP A 248 25.52 -23.47 3.15
CA TRP A 248 24.54 -24.19 2.32
C TRP A 248 23.44 -23.21 1.96
N VAL A 249 23.34 -22.86 0.68
CA VAL A 249 22.34 -21.95 0.18
C VAL A 249 21.14 -22.75 -0.34
N LEU A 250 19.97 -22.52 0.24
CA LEU A 250 18.69 -23.07 -0.14
C LEU A 250 17.88 -21.97 -0.82
N PRO A 251 17.84 -21.93 -2.16
CA PRO A 251 17.18 -20.84 -2.89
C PRO A 251 15.68 -20.86 -2.67
N ILE A 252 15.08 -19.67 -2.65
CA ILE A 252 13.63 -19.48 -2.54
C ILE A 252 13.02 -19.36 -3.93
N ASP A 253 11.97 -20.17 -4.21
CA ASP A 253 11.10 -20.01 -5.39
C ASP A 253 9.96 -19.05 -5.06
N ALA A 254 10.11 -17.81 -5.46
CA ALA A 254 9.10 -16.78 -5.24
C ALA A 254 7.72 -17.13 -5.85
N ARG A 255 7.66 -18.01 -6.87
CA ARG A 255 6.40 -18.39 -7.54
C ARG A 255 5.45 -19.16 -6.62
N ALA A 256 6.00 -19.89 -5.64
CA ALA A 256 5.23 -20.65 -4.67
C ALA A 256 4.72 -19.80 -3.49
N ALA A 257 5.08 -18.52 -3.44
CA ALA A 257 4.70 -17.64 -2.34
C ALA A 257 3.21 -17.25 -2.39
N ASP A 258 2.56 -17.30 -1.22
CA ASP A 258 1.17 -16.92 -0.97
C ASP A 258 1.14 -15.85 0.13
N ALA A 259 0.50 -14.71 -0.15
CA ALA A 259 0.41 -13.60 0.78
C ALA A 259 -0.39 -13.92 2.06
N LEU A 260 -1.34 -14.87 1.99
CA LEU A 260 -2.09 -15.33 3.17
C LEU A 260 -1.23 -16.17 4.12
N ALA A 261 -0.20 -16.83 3.59
CA ALA A 261 0.68 -17.69 4.36
C ALA A 261 1.86 -16.93 5.01
N VAL A 262 2.01 -15.62 4.80
CA VAL A 262 3.16 -14.85 5.29
C VAL A 262 3.39 -14.97 6.81
N PRO A 263 2.36 -14.91 7.69
CA PRO A 263 2.57 -15.11 9.12
C PRO A 263 3.10 -16.50 9.45
N ASP A 264 2.60 -17.54 8.79
CA ASP A 264 3.05 -18.92 8.97
C ASP A 264 4.48 -19.13 8.42
N LEU A 265 4.82 -18.43 7.31
CA LEU A 265 6.18 -18.43 6.78
C LEU A 265 7.19 -17.79 7.73
N GLN A 266 6.84 -16.66 8.37
CA GLN A 266 7.70 -16.05 9.39
C GLN A 266 7.91 -16.98 10.58
N ALA A 267 6.86 -17.62 11.07
CA ALA A 267 6.95 -18.60 12.15
C ALA A 267 7.82 -19.81 11.74
N ALA A 268 7.66 -20.27 10.49
CA ALA A 268 8.43 -21.39 9.96
C ALA A 268 9.93 -21.05 9.79
N VAL A 269 10.30 -19.84 9.41
CA VAL A 269 11.72 -19.42 9.37
C VAL A 269 12.32 -19.42 10.76
N ALA A 270 11.63 -18.90 11.77
CA ALA A 270 12.07 -18.91 13.16
C ALA A 270 12.20 -20.35 13.72
N GLU A 271 11.27 -21.22 13.37
CA GLU A 271 11.31 -22.65 13.72
C GLU A 271 12.52 -23.34 13.07
N PHE A 272 12.78 -23.06 11.78
CA PHE A 272 13.92 -23.62 11.07
C PHE A 272 15.24 -23.19 11.69
N ASP A 273 15.41 -21.91 12.02
CA ASP A 273 16.61 -21.40 12.69
C ASP A 273 16.82 -22.09 14.05
N ARG A 274 15.75 -22.26 14.82
CA ARG A 274 15.80 -22.96 16.11
C ARG A 274 16.24 -24.43 15.97
N VAL A 275 15.65 -25.15 14.99
CA VAL A 275 15.97 -26.58 14.78
C VAL A 275 17.39 -26.75 14.23
N VAL A 276 17.84 -25.89 13.33
CA VAL A 276 19.20 -25.85 12.80
C VAL A 276 20.20 -25.55 13.92
N GLY A 277 19.90 -24.60 14.82
CA GLY A 277 20.75 -24.24 15.95
C GLY A 277 20.93 -25.36 16.97
N LEU A 278 20.03 -26.34 17.03
CA LEU A 278 20.15 -27.53 17.85
C LEU A 278 21.16 -28.57 17.29
N GLN A 279 21.48 -28.47 15.99
CA GLN A 279 22.46 -29.30 15.33
C GLN A 279 23.85 -28.74 15.61
N THR A 280 24.58 -29.29 16.56
CA THR A 280 25.92 -28.83 16.91
C THR A 280 26.92 -29.94 16.71
N THR A 281 28.07 -29.60 16.13
CA THR A 281 29.23 -30.48 15.95
C THR A 281 30.51 -29.73 16.34
N GLY A 282 30.45 -28.97 17.44
CA GLY A 282 31.54 -28.12 17.91
C GLY A 282 31.24 -26.63 17.82
N SER A 283 30.75 -26.13 16.68
CA SER A 283 30.22 -24.79 16.53
C SER A 283 28.70 -24.86 16.18
N PRO A 284 27.88 -23.92 16.65
CA PRO A 284 26.46 -23.92 16.34
C PRO A 284 26.22 -23.51 14.87
N TYR A 285 25.37 -24.26 14.23
CA TYR A 285 24.83 -23.83 12.94
C TYR A 285 23.85 -22.69 13.13
N ARG A 286 23.78 -21.77 12.17
CA ARG A 286 22.87 -20.61 12.15
C ARG A 286 22.23 -20.46 10.78
N VAL A 287 20.98 -20.02 10.76
CA VAL A 287 20.33 -19.61 9.53
C VAL A 287 20.59 -18.12 9.32
N VAL A 288 21.26 -17.79 8.23
CA VAL A 288 21.54 -16.40 7.81
C VAL A 288 20.60 -16.09 6.66
N THR A 289 19.65 -15.19 6.90
CA THR A 289 18.66 -14.79 5.90
C THR A 289 18.07 -13.43 6.26
N GLY A 290 17.75 -12.63 5.25
CA GLY A 290 16.95 -11.41 5.40
C GLY A 290 15.45 -11.64 5.27
N LEU A 291 15.02 -12.88 5.00
CA LEU A 291 13.62 -13.23 4.76
C LEU A 291 12.67 -12.79 5.87
N PRO A 292 12.97 -12.93 7.18
CA PRO A 292 12.08 -12.43 8.23
C PRO A 292 11.79 -10.94 8.13
N LYS A 293 12.80 -10.15 7.76
CA LYS A 293 12.63 -8.71 7.57
C LYS A 293 11.80 -8.42 6.32
N LEU A 294 12.11 -9.05 5.18
CA LEU A 294 11.35 -8.88 3.93
C LEU A 294 9.87 -9.23 4.11
N LEU A 295 9.59 -10.36 4.77
CA LEU A 295 8.22 -10.77 5.08
C LEU A 295 7.54 -9.82 6.09
N GLY A 296 8.30 -9.29 7.06
CA GLY A 296 7.79 -8.32 8.04
C GLY A 296 7.42 -6.99 7.40
N ASP A 297 8.30 -6.44 6.57
CA ASP A 297 8.07 -5.19 5.83
C ASP A 297 6.88 -5.36 4.87
N PHE A 298 6.80 -6.50 4.16
CA PHE A 298 5.67 -6.83 3.31
C PHE A 298 4.37 -6.95 4.10
N LEU A 299 4.36 -7.62 5.25
CA LEU A 299 3.16 -7.80 6.09
C LEU A 299 2.64 -6.46 6.62
N ALA A 300 3.52 -5.55 7.00
CA ALA A 300 3.14 -4.20 7.42
C ALA A 300 2.46 -3.43 6.29
N ALA A 301 3.05 -3.45 5.08
CA ALA A 301 2.45 -2.82 3.91
C ALA A 301 1.13 -3.50 3.50
N LEU A 302 1.06 -4.84 3.53
CA LEU A 302 -0.14 -5.62 3.23
C LEU A 302 -1.28 -5.30 4.19
N SER A 303 -1.00 -5.23 5.51
CA SER A 303 -2.03 -4.93 6.53
C SER A 303 -2.67 -3.57 6.30
N THR A 304 -1.88 -2.57 5.93
CA THR A 304 -2.38 -1.23 5.56
C THR A 304 -3.21 -1.27 4.27
N ALA A 305 -2.73 -1.97 3.24
CA ALA A 305 -3.45 -2.14 1.98
C ALA A 305 -4.80 -2.84 2.19
N GLN A 306 -4.82 -3.93 2.93
CA GLN A 306 -6.04 -4.67 3.27
C GLN A 306 -7.02 -3.81 4.07
N THR A 307 -6.53 -3.05 5.06
CA THR A 307 -7.37 -2.15 5.86
C THR A 307 -8.11 -1.15 4.99
N VAL A 308 -7.41 -0.45 4.09
CA VAL A 308 -8.02 0.53 3.19
C VAL A 308 -9.04 -0.13 2.26
N VAL A 309 -8.70 -1.27 1.66
CA VAL A 309 -9.59 -2.00 0.74
C VAL A 309 -10.85 -2.51 1.46
N TYR A 310 -10.73 -3.12 2.63
CA TYR A 310 -11.89 -3.63 3.38
C TYR A 310 -12.79 -2.50 3.89
N LEU A 311 -12.23 -1.38 4.31
CA LEU A 311 -12.96 -0.19 4.74
C LEU A 311 -13.84 0.36 3.62
N VAL A 312 -13.28 0.47 2.42
CA VAL A 312 -14.00 0.97 1.24
C VAL A 312 -15.01 -0.07 0.73
N LEU A 313 -14.67 -1.37 0.78
CA LEU A 313 -15.58 -2.47 0.45
C LEU A 313 -16.79 -2.52 1.38
N GLY A 314 -16.59 -2.32 2.69
CA GLY A 314 -17.67 -2.21 3.66
C GLY A 314 -18.63 -1.07 3.32
N GLY A 315 -18.09 0.09 2.97
CA GLY A 315 -18.87 1.25 2.49
C GLY A 315 -19.67 0.93 1.22
N LEU A 316 -19.04 0.29 0.25
CA LEU A 316 -19.70 -0.16 -0.99
C LEU A 316 -20.86 -1.13 -0.70
N LEU A 317 -20.63 -2.13 0.14
CA LEU A 317 -21.67 -3.10 0.54
C LEU A 317 -22.85 -2.40 1.19
N ALA A 318 -22.61 -1.46 2.11
CA ALA A 318 -23.67 -0.73 2.79
C ALA A 318 -24.52 0.11 1.83
N VAL A 319 -23.87 0.81 0.89
CA VAL A 319 -24.55 1.62 -0.13
C VAL A 319 -25.33 0.72 -1.09
N ALA A 320 -24.73 -0.35 -1.58
CA ALA A 320 -25.40 -1.31 -2.46
C ALA A 320 -26.64 -1.93 -1.79
N LEU A 321 -26.52 -2.35 -0.52
CA LEU A 321 -27.67 -2.81 0.28
C LEU A 321 -28.74 -1.72 0.39
N GLY A 322 -28.35 -0.48 0.70
CA GLY A 322 -29.27 0.64 0.77
C GLY A 322 -30.07 0.84 -0.52
N VAL A 323 -29.42 0.81 -1.68
CA VAL A 323 -30.06 0.96 -2.99
C VAL A 323 -30.96 -0.24 -3.32
N ILE A 324 -30.54 -1.47 -2.98
CA ILE A 324 -31.36 -2.68 -3.12
C ILE A 324 -32.61 -2.57 -2.23
N LEU A 325 -32.46 -2.11 -0.98
CA LEU A 325 -33.60 -1.87 -0.08
C LEU A 325 -34.56 -0.82 -0.62
N LEU A 326 -34.06 0.25 -1.24
CA LEU A 326 -34.87 1.28 -1.90
C LEU A 326 -35.65 0.70 -3.10
N ALA A 327 -35.01 -0.16 -3.90
CA ALA A 327 -35.68 -0.85 -5.01
C ALA A 327 -36.72 -1.87 -4.50
N ALA A 328 -36.41 -2.60 -3.43
CA ALA A 328 -37.36 -3.50 -2.77
C ALA A 328 -38.53 -2.73 -2.15
N GLN A 329 -38.29 -1.54 -1.61
CA GLN A 329 -39.35 -0.65 -1.15
C GLN A 329 -40.23 -0.22 -2.30
N LEU A 330 -39.70 0.19 -3.44
CA LEU A 330 -40.49 0.56 -4.62
C LEU A 330 -41.37 -0.60 -5.08
N LEU A 331 -40.84 -1.82 -5.07
CA LEU A 331 -41.61 -3.03 -5.39
C LEU A 331 -42.74 -3.26 -4.39
N ALA A 332 -42.44 -3.11 -3.08
CA ALA A 332 -43.45 -3.26 -2.02
C ALA A 332 -44.58 -2.23 -2.12
N ASP A 333 -44.25 -0.95 -2.41
CA ASP A 333 -45.22 0.14 -2.57
C ASP A 333 -46.14 -0.09 -3.78
N ARG A 334 -45.63 -0.69 -4.88
CA ARG A 334 -46.42 -1.08 -6.04
C ARG A 334 -47.37 -2.28 -5.75
N LEU A 335 -46.98 -3.15 -4.84
CA LEU A 335 -47.80 -4.32 -4.42
C LEU A 335 -48.83 -3.97 -3.37
N ASP A 336 -48.71 -2.83 -2.68
CA ASP A 336 -49.55 -2.49 -1.52
C ASP A 336 -51.04 -2.54 -1.84
N HIS A 337 -51.48 -2.00 -3.01
CA HIS A 337 -52.89 -2.01 -3.43
C HIS A 337 -53.42 -3.46 -3.63
N ALA A 338 -52.67 -4.29 -4.36
CA ALA A 338 -53.05 -5.68 -4.62
C ALA A 338 -53.12 -6.53 -3.32
N LEU A 339 -52.16 -6.29 -2.40
CA LEU A 339 -52.10 -6.99 -1.12
C LEU A 339 -53.15 -6.48 -0.13
N THR A 340 -53.52 -5.22 -0.17
CA THR A 340 -54.62 -4.65 0.60
C THR A 340 -55.94 -5.29 0.21
N LEU A 341 -56.20 -5.48 -1.10
CA LEU A 341 -57.38 -6.22 -1.57
C LEU A 341 -57.37 -7.70 -1.16
N ALA A 342 -56.20 -8.34 -1.19
CA ALA A 342 -56.06 -9.73 -0.69
C ALA A 342 -56.34 -9.83 0.82
N ARG A 343 -55.90 -8.84 1.61
CA ARG A 343 -56.20 -8.75 3.05
C ARG A 343 -57.69 -8.54 3.33
N ALA A 344 -58.34 -7.64 2.58
CA ALA A 344 -59.77 -7.38 2.67
C ALA A 344 -60.61 -8.65 2.41
N ARG A 345 -60.09 -9.57 1.57
CA ARG A 345 -60.69 -10.89 1.30
C ARG A 345 -60.33 -11.99 2.32
N GLY A 346 -59.73 -11.64 3.46
CA GLY A 346 -59.36 -12.58 4.53
C GLY A 346 -57.97 -13.23 4.40
N GLY A 347 -57.09 -12.74 3.53
CA GLY A 347 -55.72 -13.24 3.41
C GLY A 347 -54.94 -13.08 4.72
N ALA A 348 -54.23 -14.12 5.18
CA ALA A 348 -53.44 -14.09 6.41
C ALA A 348 -52.21 -13.21 6.26
N LEU A 349 -51.75 -12.56 7.36
CA LEU A 349 -50.51 -11.73 7.36
C LEU A 349 -49.28 -12.48 6.85
N ARG A 350 -49.15 -13.77 7.18
CA ARG A 350 -48.07 -14.65 6.68
C ARG A 350 -48.09 -14.79 5.15
N GLN A 351 -49.26 -14.82 4.54
CA GLN A 351 -49.43 -14.91 3.08
C GLN A 351 -48.99 -13.60 2.41
N VAL A 352 -49.32 -12.44 3.00
CA VAL A 352 -48.87 -11.13 2.52
C VAL A 352 -47.34 -11.01 2.60
N ALA A 353 -46.78 -11.31 3.75
CA ALA A 353 -45.32 -11.32 3.93
C ALA A 353 -44.63 -12.33 3.02
N GLY A 354 -45.19 -13.53 2.85
CA GLY A 354 -44.64 -14.59 2.00
C GLY A 354 -44.70 -14.23 0.49
N THR A 355 -45.77 -13.55 0.04
CA THR A 355 -45.81 -13.08 -1.36
C THR A 355 -44.81 -11.99 -1.63
N ALA A 356 -44.60 -11.08 -0.69
CA ALA A 356 -43.54 -10.04 -0.81
C ALA A 356 -42.16 -10.67 -0.84
N ALA A 357 -41.87 -11.56 0.12
CA ALA A 357 -40.59 -12.29 0.16
C ALA A 357 -40.34 -13.10 -1.10
N GLY A 358 -41.35 -13.83 -1.57
CA GLY A 358 -41.26 -14.67 -2.80
C GLY A 358 -41.04 -13.86 -4.06
N LEU A 359 -41.67 -12.68 -4.22
CA LEU A 359 -41.46 -11.85 -5.39
C LEU A 359 -40.09 -11.16 -5.36
N THR A 360 -39.66 -10.70 -4.18
CA THR A 360 -38.31 -10.15 -3.99
C THR A 360 -37.25 -11.22 -4.21
N ALA A 361 -37.43 -12.43 -3.67
CA ALA A 361 -36.56 -13.56 -3.87
C ALA A 361 -36.42 -13.97 -5.35
N LEU A 362 -37.53 -13.89 -6.13
CA LEU A 362 -37.52 -14.19 -7.55
C LEU A 362 -36.58 -13.29 -8.36
N ALA A 363 -36.34 -12.04 -7.91
CA ALA A 363 -35.37 -11.12 -8.52
C ALA A 363 -33.97 -11.26 -7.91
N VAL A 364 -33.90 -11.31 -6.56
CA VAL A 364 -32.66 -11.22 -5.79
C VAL A 364 -31.84 -12.50 -5.87
N VAL A 365 -32.49 -13.68 -5.73
CA VAL A 365 -31.75 -14.96 -5.71
C VAL A 365 -31.06 -15.28 -7.04
N PRO A 366 -31.72 -15.18 -8.21
CA PRO A 366 -31.02 -15.38 -9.48
C PRO A 366 -29.92 -14.35 -9.73
N GLY A 367 -30.17 -13.07 -9.38
CA GLY A 367 -29.17 -12.01 -9.48
C GLY A 367 -27.94 -12.31 -8.62
N ALA A 368 -28.14 -12.76 -7.38
CA ALA A 368 -27.06 -13.13 -6.48
C ALA A 368 -26.28 -14.36 -6.97
N VAL A 369 -26.96 -15.40 -7.41
CA VAL A 369 -26.34 -16.63 -7.92
C VAL A 369 -25.51 -16.35 -9.16
N ILE A 370 -26.03 -15.58 -10.10
CA ILE A 370 -25.30 -15.23 -11.32
C ILE A 370 -24.13 -14.31 -11.00
N GLY A 371 -24.33 -13.27 -10.17
CA GLY A 371 -23.26 -12.35 -9.74
C GLY A 371 -22.13 -13.08 -8.99
N TYR A 372 -22.51 -14.00 -8.10
CA TYR A 372 -21.55 -14.88 -7.41
C TYR A 372 -20.82 -15.82 -8.40
N ALA A 373 -21.54 -16.47 -9.31
CA ALA A 373 -20.91 -17.33 -10.32
C ALA A 373 -19.93 -16.56 -11.23
N LEU A 374 -20.31 -15.35 -11.66
CA LEU A 374 -19.46 -14.48 -12.48
C LEU A 374 -18.20 -14.04 -11.70
N SER A 375 -18.25 -13.95 -10.37
CA SER A 375 -17.06 -13.62 -9.57
C SER A 375 -15.94 -14.66 -9.71
N TYR A 376 -16.26 -15.91 -10.09
CA TYR A 376 -15.24 -16.96 -10.34
C TYR A 376 -14.46 -16.78 -11.65
N LEU A 377 -14.89 -15.89 -12.54
CA LEU A 377 -14.10 -15.47 -13.70
C LEU A 377 -12.93 -14.55 -13.28
N VAL A 378 -13.02 -13.96 -12.09
CA VAL A 378 -11.93 -13.15 -11.53
C VAL A 378 -10.92 -14.10 -10.87
N PRO A 379 -9.63 -14.02 -11.21
CA PRO A 379 -8.60 -14.85 -10.58
C PRO A 379 -8.48 -14.53 -9.08
N GLY A 380 -8.11 -15.52 -8.29
CA GLY A 380 -7.85 -15.38 -6.87
C GLY A 380 -8.52 -16.47 -6.02
N PRO A 381 -8.05 -16.66 -4.77
CA PRO A 381 -8.55 -17.65 -3.83
C PRO A 381 -9.96 -17.29 -3.33
N VAL A 382 -10.63 -18.28 -2.76
CA VAL A 382 -11.98 -18.12 -2.23
C VAL A 382 -11.91 -17.85 -0.75
N LEU A 383 -12.02 -16.58 -0.38
CA LEU A 383 -12.06 -16.12 1.00
C LEU A 383 -13.46 -16.28 1.61
N PRO A 384 -13.60 -16.38 2.95
CA PRO A 384 -14.92 -16.46 3.61
C PRO A 384 -15.85 -15.29 3.26
N VAL A 385 -15.32 -14.10 3.05
CA VAL A 385 -16.07 -12.88 2.66
C VAL A 385 -16.75 -13.05 1.30
N VAL A 386 -16.16 -13.81 0.37
CA VAL A 386 -16.70 -14.09 -0.97
C VAL A 386 -18.05 -14.81 -0.88
N HIS A 387 -18.23 -15.67 0.12
CA HIS A 387 -19.49 -16.38 0.38
C HIS A 387 -20.46 -15.55 1.23
N ALA A 388 -19.93 -14.89 2.28
CA ALA A 388 -20.77 -14.17 3.25
C ALA A 388 -21.44 -12.95 2.61
N GLY A 389 -20.77 -12.21 1.74
CA GLY A 389 -21.29 -11.00 1.12
C GLY A 389 -22.60 -11.20 0.34
N PRO A 390 -22.63 -12.08 -0.68
CA PRO A 390 -23.87 -12.37 -1.42
C PRO A 390 -24.98 -12.93 -0.54
N LEU A 391 -24.65 -13.76 0.44
CA LEU A 391 -25.63 -14.31 1.40
C LEU A 391 -26.31 -13.19 2.22
N VAL A 392 -25.53 -12.23 2.73
CA VAL A 392 -26.02 -11.06 3.46
C VAL A 392 -26.95 -10.23 2.58
N VAL A 393 -26.57 -10.00 1.33
CA VAL A 393 -27.40 -9.24 0.36
C VAL A 393 -28.77 -9.91 0.18
N VAL A 394 -28.80 -11.22 -0.04
CA VAL A 394 -30.06 -11.97 -0.21
C VAL A 394 -30.92 -11.92 1.05
N LEU A 395 -30.36 -12.24 2.21
CA LEU A 395 -31.07 -12.27 3.48
C LEU A 395 -31.68 -10.91 3.85
N VAL A 396 -30.88 -9.83 3.69
CA VAL A 396 -31.32 -8.48 4.03
C VAL A 396 -32.40 -8.00 3.07
N ALA A 397 -32.25 -8.20 1.76
CA ALA A 397 -33.23 -7.75 0.77
C ALA A 397 -34.58 -8.46 0.90
N VAL A 398 -34.57 -9.80 1.03
CA VAL A 398 -35.80 -10.60 1.15
C VAL A 398 -36.46 -10.39 2.53
N GLY A 399 -35.64 -10.35 3.58
CA GLY A 399 -36.11 -10.12 4.95
C GLY A 399 -36.77 -8.74 5.11
N PHE A 400 -36.14 -7.71 4.56
CA PHE A 400 -36.69 -6.34 4.58
C PHE A 400 -38.05 -6.24 3.91
N ALA A 401 -38.21 -6.82 2.70
CA ALA A 401 -39.49 -6.78 1.97
C ALA A 401 -40.60 -7.50 2.77
N ALA A 402 -40.28 -8.64 3.35
CA ALA A 402 -41.21 -9.40 4.18
C ALA A 402 -41.64 -8.62 5.45
N VAL A 403 -40.67 -8.10 6.20
CA VAL A 403 -40.89 -7.35 7.45
C VAL A 403 -41.65 -6.06 7.18
N ARG A 404 -41.27 -5.30 6.18
CA ARG A 404 -41.94 -4.03 5.82
C ARG A 404 -43.42 -4.23 5.53
N LEU A 405 -43.78 -5.15 4.62
CA LEU A 405 -45.17 -5.41 4.28
C LEU A 405 -45.96 -6.05 5.45
N ALA A 406 -45.30 -6.89 6.26
CA ALA A 406 -45.92 -7.40 7.48
C ALA A 406 -46.24 -6.25 8.47
N LEU A 407 -45.37 -5.30 8.67
CA LEU A 407 -45.57 -4.16 9.54
C LEU A 407 -46.67 -3.21 9.03
N VAL A 408 -46.67 -2.92 7.71
CA VAL A 408 -47.65 -2.06 7.07
C VAL A 408 -49.05 -2.66 7.17
N HIS A 409 -49.19 -3.97 7.04
CA HIS A 409 -50.51 -4.66 7.03
C HIS A 409 -50.90 -5.24 8.40
N ARG A 410 -50.16 -4.97 9.46
CA ARG A 410 -50.44 -5.42 10.84
C ARG A 410 -51.66 -4.70 11.42
N THR A 411 -51.83 -3.40 11.13
CA THR A 411 -52.98 -2.61 11.58
C THR A 411 -54.20 -2.80 10.67
N PRO A 412 -55.45 -3.02 11.21
CA PRO A 412 -56.66 -3.10 10.40
C PRO A 412 -56.89 -1.79 9.60
N LEU A 413 -57.54 -1.91 8.42
CA LEU A 413 -57.86 -0.79 7.55
C LEU A 413 -58.66 0.34 8.21
N HIS A 414 -59.49 0.00 9.18
CA HIS A 414 -60.39 0.92 9.91
C HIS A 414 -59.62 1.84 10.88
N GLU A 415 -58.43 1.44 11.32
CA GLU A 415 -57.56 2.19 12.26
C GLU A 415 -56.49 3.02 11.55
N ARG A 416 -56.36 2.88 10.24
CA ARG A 416 -55.46 3.72 9.43
C ARG A 416 -56.06 5.11 9.28
N ARG A 417 -55.99 5.91 10.34
CA ARG A 417 -56.17 7.35 10.23
C ARG A 417 -54.92 7.96 9.57
N ASP A 418 -55.02 8.22 8.26
CA ASP A 418 -53.96 8.91 7.50
C ASP A 418 -53.88 10.40 7.84
N ASP A 419 -54.83 10.91 8.63
CA ASP A 419 -54.88 12.29 9.07
C ASP A 419 -54.37 12.41 10.51
N VAL A 420 -53.49 13.40 10.69
CA VAL A 420 -53.18 13.98 12.00
C VAL A 420 -52.35 13.07 12.93
N ALA A 421 -51.13 13.19 12.81
CA ALA A 421 -50.17 13.53 13.85
C ALA A 421 -48.78 13.60 13.24
N ALA A 422 -48.16 14.77 13.23
CA ALA A 422 -46.73 14.84 13.27
C ALA A 422 -46.25 13.96 14.42
N ALA A 423 -46.09 12.66 14.14
CA ALA A 423 -45.74 11.67 15.15
C ALA A 423 -44.38 12.09 15.72
N ARG A 424 -44.43 12.63 16.94
CA ARG A 424 -43.24 12.81 17.76
C ARG A 424 -42.47 11.49 17.74
N PRO A 425 -41.17 11.49 17.51
CA PRO A 425 -40.39 10.25 17.51
C PRO A 425 -40.63 9.53 18.81
N THR A 426 -41.04 8.25 18.73
CA THR A 426 -41.27 7.43 19.93
C THR A 426 -39.95 7.32 20.71
N ALA A 427 -40.02 7.30 22.05
CA ALA A 427 -38.87 7.15 22.93
C ALA A 427 -37.99 5.97 22.51
N LYS A 428 -38.60 4.86 22.08
CA LYS A 428 -37.90 3.65 21.58
C LYS A 428 -37.04 3.93 20.36
N ARG A 429 -37.55 4.70 19.40
CA ARG A 429 -36.76 5.09 18.20
C ARG A 429 -35.59 6.00 18.56
N LEU A 430 -35.79 6.95 19.47
CA LEU A 430 -34.74 7.83 19.95
C LEU A 430 -33.62 7.06 20.62
N THR A 431 -33.99 6.12 21.53
CA THR A 431 -33.02 5.27 22.22
C THR A 431 -32.20 4.44 21.23
N PHE A 432 -32.85 3.87 20.20
CA PHE A 432 -32.15 3.08 19.17
C PHE A 432 -31.18 3.94 18.35
N GLU A 433 -31.61 5.15 17.93
CA GLU A 433 -30.72 6.08 17.18
C GLU A 433 -29.52 6.51 18.02
N VAL A 434 -29.72 6.84 19.31
CA VAL A 434 -28.64 7.18 20.24
C VAL A 434 -27.70 5.99 20.46
N LEU A 435 -28.23 4.78 20.58
CA LEU A 435 -27.43 3.57 20.73
C LEU A 435 -26.52 3.32 19.50
N VAL A 436 -27.07 3.47 18.29
CA VAL A 436 -26.29 3.31 17.04
C VAL A 436 -25.16 4.36 16.99
N VAL A 437 -25.44 5.62 17.32
CA VAL A 437 -24.43 6.68 17.36
C VAL A 437 -23.35 6.38 18.43
N ALA A 438 -23.75 5.96 19.62
CA ALA A 438 -22.83 5.60 20.70
C ALA A 438 -21.93 4.43 20.31
N LEU A 439 -22.51 3.36 19.73
CA LEU A 439 -21.75 2.21 19.25
C LEU A 439 -20.76 2.58 18.13
N ALA A 440 -21.16 3.47 17.21
CA ALA A 440 -20.27 3.95 16.15
C ALA A 440 -19.08 4.73 16.71
N LEU A 441 -19.31 5.62 17.69
CA LEU A 441 -18.25 6.39 18.34
C LEU A 441 -17.33 5.52 19.20
N VAL A 442 -17.89 4.56 19.94
CA VAL A 442 -17.10 3.57 20.70
C VAL A 442 -16.27 2.71 19.77
N GLY A 443 -16.85 2.26 18.64
CA GLY A 443 -16.13 1.48 17.63
C GLY A 443 -14.95 2.27 17.05
N ALA A 444 -15.14 3.55 16.71
CA ALA A 444 -14.09 4.42 16.22
C ALA A 444 -12.98 4.65 17.27
N TYR A 445 -13.38 4.85 18.54
CA TYR A 445 -12.44 5.00 19.64
C TYR A 445 -11.60 3.73 19.85
N LEU A 446 -12.24 2.56 19.85
CA LEU A 446 -11.56 1.27 20.01
C LEU A 446 -10.59 1.00 18.85
N LEU A 447 -10.99 1.31 17.61
CA LEU A 447 -10.13 1.15 16.45
C LEU A 447 -8.89 2.05 16.55
N ARG A 448 -9.08 3.29 17.01
CA ARG A 448 -7.97 4.24 17.20
C ARG A 448 -7.05 3.85 18.38
N ALA A 449 -7.60 3.29 19.46
CA ALA A 449 -6.85 2.93 20.66
C ALA A 449 -6.05 1.63 20.53
N ARG A 450 -6.55 0.66 19.76
CA ARG A 450 -5.86 -0.63 19.55
C ARG A 450 -4.64 -0.54 18.63
N GLY A 451 -4.58 0.45 17.74
CA GLY A 451 -3.61 0.40 16.64
C GLY A 451 -3.92 -0.77 15.69
N LEU A 452 -3.07 -0.96 14.70
CA LEU A 452 -3.12 -2.12 13.80
C LEU A 452 -2.03 -3.11 14.25
N ASP A 453 -2.43 -4.15 14.99
CA ASP A 453 -1.59 -5.34 15.08
C ASP A 453 -1.53 -6.00 13.68
N ALA A 454 -0.38 -6.57 13.32
CA ALA A 454 -0.11 -7.15 12.00
C ALA A 454 -1.10 -8.27 11.59
N SER A 455 -1.90 -8.79 12.53
CA SER A 455 -2.98 -9.75 12.32
C SER A 455 -4.34 -9.10 12.01
N ALA A 456 -4.44 -7.77 12.06
CA ALA A 456 -5.72 -7.03 12.02
C ALA A 456 -6.36 -6.96 10.63
N GLY A 457 -5.64 -7.32 9.55
CA GLY A 457 -6.15 -7.22 8.18
C GLY A 457 -7.42 -8.03 7.88
N GLN A 458 -7.79 -8.99 8.74
CA GLN A 458 -9.02 -9.79 8.64
C GLN A 458 -10.07 -9.44 9.71
N ASP A 459 -9.87 -8.37 10.48
CA ASP A 459 -10.80 -8.01 11.56
C ASP A 459 -12.11 -7.45 10.96
N PRO A 460 -13.28 -8.12 11.21
CA PRO A 460 -14.57 -7.66 10.72
C PRO A 460 -14.98 -6.28 11.26
N PHE A 461 -14.37 -5.79 12.33
CA PHE A 461 -14.59 -4.44 12.84
C PHE A 461 -14.15 -3.36 11.85
N LEU A 462 -13.11 -3.61 11.04
CA LEU A 462 -12.66 -2.69 9.99
C LEU A 462 -13.75 -2.41 8.94
N LEU A 463 -14.57 -3.42 8.63
CA LEU A 463 -15.68 -3.28 7.68
C LEU A 463 -16.87 -2.49 8.29
N VAL A 464 -17.12 -2.67 9.57
CA VAL A 464 -18.37 -2.20 10.23
C VAL A 464 -18.23 -0.77 10.75
N VAL A 465 -17.09 -0.39 11.34
CA VAL A 465 -16.92 0.91 12.01
C VAL A 465 -17.14 2.12 11.09
N PRO A 466 -16.54 2.20 9.89
CA PRO A 466 -16.75 3.35 8.99
C PRO A 466 -18.19 3.44 8.51
N VAL A 467 -18.83 2.29 8.23
CA VAL A 467 -20.23 2.22 7.88
C VAL A 467 -21.10 2.73 9.02
N ALA A 468 -20.83 2.29 10.24
CA ALA A 468 -21.55 2.75 11.43
C ALA A 468 -21.39 4.26 11.63
N LEU A 469 -20.18 4.81 11.42
CA LEU A 469 -19.93 6.25 11.51
C LEU A 469 -20.73 7.03 10.45
N THR A 470 -20.75 6.54 9.20
CA THR A 470 -21.50 7.22 8.13
C THR A 470 -23.02 7.14 8.37
N VAL A 471 -23.53 6.01 8.86
CA VAL A 471 -24.93 5.85 9.26
C VAL A 471 -25.27 6.74 10.45
N ALA A 472 -24.39 6.81 11.47
CA ALA A 472 -24.56 7.71 12.61
C ALA A 472 -24.64 9.17 12.17
N ALA A 473 -23.72 9.60 11.29
CA ALA A 473 -23.75 10.96 10.72
C ALA A 473 -25.03 11.22 9.92
N ALA A 474 -25.50 10.24 9.15
CA ALA A 474 -26.77 10.35 8.42
C ALA A 474 -27.97 10.50 9.37
N LEU A 475 -28.01 9.73 10.49
CA LEU A 475 -29.07 9.85 11.50
C LEU A 475 -29.04 11.23 12.20
N ILE A 476 -27.85 11.72 12.55
CA ILE A 476 -27.68 13.07 13.13
C ILE A 476 -28.12 14.15 12.09
N THR A 477 -27.72 14.00 10.85
CA THR A 477 -28.10 14.92 9.77
C THR A 477 -29.61 14.99 9.60
N LEU A 478 -30.28 13.85 9.59
CA LEU A 478 -31.76 13.79 9.49
C LEU A 478 -32.45 14.47 10.69
N ARG A 479 -31.83 14.43 11.85
CA ARG A 479 -32.34 15.15 13.04
C ARG A 479 -32.12 16.65 12.97
N CYS A 480 -30.96 17.07 12.53
CA CYS A 480 -30.58 18.48 12.46
C CYS A 480 -31.18 19.21 11.26
N TYR A 481 -31.40 18.49 10.14
CA TYR A 481 -31.89 19.03 8.86
C TYR A 481 -33.15 19.91 8.96
N PRO A 482 -34.22 19.61 9.73
CA PRO A 482 -35.41 20.46 9.78
C PRO A 482 -35.19 21.85 10.41
N TYR A 483 -34.14 22.01 11.26
CA TYR A 483 -33.92 23.26 11.98
C TYR A 483 -33.48 24.40 11.06
N PRO A 484 -32.41 24.28 10.26
CA PRO A 484 -32.03 25.33 9.33
C PRO A 484 -33.11 25.59 8.26
N LEU A 485 -33.82 24.56 7.81
CA LEU A 485 -34.89 24.73 6.85
C LEU A 485 -36.08 25.55 7.38
N ARG A 486 -36.45 25.35 8.63
CA ARG A 486 -37.46 26.17 9.32
C ARG A 486 -37.02 27.63 9.38
N LEU A 487 -35.71 27.86 9.61
CA LEU A 487 -35.16 29.24 9.61
C LEU A 487 -35.25 29.86 8.21
N PHE A 488 -34.81 29.13 7.16
CA PHE A 488 -34.90 29.59 5.77
C PHE A 488 -36.35 29.76 5.31
N ALA A 489 -37.26 28.91 5.74
CA ALA A 489 -38.69 29.05 5.46
C ALA A 489 -39.29 30.31 6.10
N ARG A 490 -38.86 30.66 7.34
CA ARG A 490 -39.26 31.92 8.02
C ARG A 490 -38.71 33.14 7.30
N LEU A 491 -37.47 33.06 6.78
CA LEU A 491 -36.89 34.13 5.98
C LEU A 491 -37.61 34.28 4.65
N ALA A 492 -37.91 33.18 3.99
CA ALA A 492 -38.72 33.19 2.73
C ALA A 492 -40.14 33.70 2.93
N ALA A 493 -40.73 33.50 4.13
CA ALA A 493 -42.06 34.04 4.50
C ALA A 493 -42.11 35.58 4.54
N ARG A 494 -40.96 36.26 4.71
CA ARG A 494 -40.86 37.74 4.65
C ARG A 494 -40.82 38.25 3.21
N GLY A 495 -40.59 37.36 2.23
CA GLY A 495 -40.57 37.69 0.81
C GLY A 495 -41.98 37.59 0.20
N ARG A 496 -42.17 38.27 -0.97
CA ARG A 496 -43.45 38.24 -1.72
C ARG A 496 -43.63 37.01 -2.63
N ALA A 497 -42.63 36.12 -2.72
CA ALA A 497 -42.65 34.97 -3.62
C ALA A 497 -43.20 33.72 -2.94
N ALA A 498 -44.35 33.23 -3.39
CA ALA A 498 -45.02 32.05 -2.80
C ALA A 498 -44.27 30.73 -3.04
N VAL A 499 -43.58 30.57 -4.17
CA VAL A 499 -42.89 29.33 -4.57
C VAL A 499 -41.74 28.97 -3.62
N PRO A 500 -40.81 29.86 -3.23
CA PRO A 500 -39.76 29.56 -2.26
C PRO A 500 -40.30 29.21 -0.88
N PHE A 501 -41.34 29.93 -0.41
CA PHE A 501 -41.96 29.65 0.88
C PHE A 501 -42.64 28.28 0.91
N LEU A 502 -43.43 27.93 -0.12
CA LEU A 502 -44.07 26.63 -0.22
C LEU A 502 -43.07 25.49 -0.40
N GLY A 503 -41.99 25.70 -1.19
CA GLY A 503 -40.94 24.68 -1.39
C GLY A 503 -40.18 24.39 -0.10
N LEU A 504 -39.70 25.41 0.60
CA LEU A 504 -38.94 25.26 1.83
C LEU A 504 -39.80 24.75 3.00
N THR A 505 -41.06 25.16 3.12
CA THR A 505 -41.98 24.64 4.16
C THR A 505 -42.32 23.16 3.92
N ARG A 506 -42.46 22.74 2.66
CA ARG A 506 -42.61 21.30 2.32
C ARG A 506 -41.37 20.53 2.61
N ALA A 507 -40.18 21.00 2.21
CA ALA A 507 -38.91 20.39 2.53
C ALA A 507 -38.72 20.23 4.05
N ALA A 508 -39.09 21.25 4.85
CA ALA A 508 -38.99 21.22 6.31
C ALA A 508 -40.00 20.27 6.99
N ARG A 509 -41.12 19.94 6.33
CA ARG A 509 -42.17 19.03 6.79
C ARG A 509 -42.14 17.67 6.09
N ALA A 510 -41.11 17.38 5.26
CA ALA A 510 -40.98 16.15 4.52
C ALA A 510 -41.08 14.93 5.47
N ARG A 511 -41.99 14.01 5.14
CA ARG A 511 -42.27 12.78 5.93
C ARG A 511 -41.12 11.76 5.79
N ALA A 512 -41.21 10.68 6.57
CA ALA A 512 -40.25 9.56 6.61
C ALA A 512 -39.84 8.96 5.25
N ALA A 513 -40.59 9.22 4.17
CA ALA A 513 -40.23 8.81 2.80
C ALA A 513 -38.92 9.45 2.28
N SER A 514 -38.50 10.59 2.86
CA SER A 514 -37.25 11.27 2.50
C SER A 514 -36.02 10.80 3.28
N VAL A 515 -36.19 9.88 4.24
CA VAL A 515 -35.11 9.42 5.14
C VAL A 515 -34.16 8.47 4.44
N LEU A 516 -34.69 7.53 3.66
CA LEU A 516 -33.89 6.49 3.03
C LEU A 516 -32.87 7.01 2.01
N PRO A 517 -33.21 7.99 1.15
CA PRO A 517 -32.21 8.58 0.25
C PRO A 517 -31.01 9.22 0.96
N VAL A 518 -31.22 9.90 2.08
CA VAL A 518 -30.13 10.52 2.86
C VAL A 518 -29.26 9.44 3.48
N LEU A 519 -29.87 8.37 4.02
CA LEU A 519 -29.14 7.23 4.60
C LEU A 519 -28.30 6.47 3.56
N ILE A 520 -28.53 6.64 2.28
CA ILE A 520 -27.79 6.01 1.20
C ILE A 520 -26.76 6.98 0.59
N LEU A 521 -27.22 8.21 0.25
CA LEU A 521 -26.38 9.17 -0.45
C LEU A 521 -25.25 9.72 0.41
N LEU A 522 -25.48 9.90 1.71
CA LEU A 522 -24.46 10.41 2.62
C LEU A 522 -23.31 9.43 2.79
N PRO A 523 -23.52 8.13 3.12
CA PRO A 523 -22.45 7.14 3.12
C PRO A 523 -21.76 6.99 1.77
N ALA A 524 -22.54 6.99 0.66
CA ALA A 524 -21.97 6.87 -0.67
C ALA A 524 -20.97 7.98 -0.97
N LEU A 525 -21.36 9.23 -0.68
CA LEU A 525 -20.47 10.38 -0.88
C LEU A 525 -19.30 10.39 0.11
N ALA A 526 -19.55 10.10 1.38
CA ALA A 526 -18.50 10.09 2.40
C ALA A 526 -17.41 9.07 2.08
N VAL A 527 -17.80 7.85 1.65
CA VAL A 527 -16.83 6.80 1.25
C VAL A 527 -16.14 7.15 -0.07
N ALA A 528 -16.85 7.73 -1.05
CA ALA A 528 -16.24 8.17 -2.30
C ALA A 528 -15.22 9.31 -2.09
N VAL A 529 -15.54 10.29 -1.23
CA VAL A 529 -14.63 11.36 -0.83
C VAL A 529 -13.43 10.80 -0.06
N PHE A 530 -13.67 9.88 0.88
CA PHE A 530 -12.60 9.19 1.61
C PHE A 530 -11.65 8.47 0.64
N ALA A 531 -12.19 7.70 -0.30
CA ALA A 531 -11.40 7.00 -1.31
C ALA A 531 -10.57 7.97 -2.17
N ALA A 532 -11.12 9.12 -2.54
CA ALA A 532 -10.42 10.17 -3.28
C ALA A 532 -9.27 10.77 -2.46
N VAL A 533 -9.51 11.10 -1.17
CA VAL A 533 -8.51 11.64 -0.25
C VAL A 533 -7.37 10.67 -0.03
N VAL A 534 -7.68 9.39 0.20
CA VAL A 534 -6.65 8.34 0.39
C VAL A 534 -5.85 8.13 -0.91
N SER A 535 -6.50 8.11 -2.07
CA SER A 535 -5.83 7.96 -3.36
C SER A 535 -4.86 9.11 -3.65
N ASP A 536 -5.27 10.34 -3.36
CA ASP A 536 -4.43 11.54 -3.48
C ASP A 536 -3.30 11.52 -2.45
N GLY A 537 -3.60 11.11 -1.21
CA GLY A 537 -2.61 10.93 -0.15
C GLY A 537 -1.52 9.94 -0.53
N ILE A 538 -1.87 8.79 -1.09
CA ILE A 538 -0.91 7.80 -1.60
C ILE A 538 -0.02 8.43 -2.69
N ALA A 539 -0.62 9.11 -3.68
CA ALA A 539 0.14 9.72 -4.77
C ALA A 539 1.10 10.81 -4.27
N THR A 540 0.65 11.65 -3.33
CA THR A 540 1.49 12.69 -2.72
C THR A 540 2.61 12.08 -1.88
N THR A 541 2.31 11.06 -1.06
CA THR A 541 3.28 10.33 -0.25
C THR A 541 4.35 9.68 -1.12
N GLN A 542 3.98 9.05 -2.23
CA GLN A 542 4.92 8.47 -3.20
C GLN A 542 5.82 9.53 -3.84
N ARG A 543 5.24 10.68 -4.19
CA ARG A 543 6.03 11.80 -4.72
C ARG A 543 7.03 12.31 -3.68
N VAL A 544 6.61 12.52 -2.43
CA VAL A 544 7.51 12.90 -1.33
C VAL A 544 8.59 11.84 -1.13
N ALA A 545 8.22 10.56 -1.09
CA ALA A 545 9.15 9.45 -0.92
C ALA A 545 10.23 9.39 -2.02
N SER A 546 9.85 9.56 -3.28
CA SER A 546 10.81 9.58 -4.40
C SER A 546 11.82 10.73 -4.28
N TRP A 547 11.39 11.92 -3.84
CA TRP A 547 12.27 13.03 -3.55
C TRP A 547 13.15 12.78 -2.33
N GLN A 548 12.57 12.19 -1.27
CA GLN A 548 13.32 11.80 -0.06
C GLN A 548 14.36 10.71 -0.35
N GLN A 549 14.10 9.83 -1.31
CA GLN A 549 15.03 8.78 -1.70
C GLN A 549 16.21 9.31 -2.52
N VAL A 550 15.99 10.30 -3.36
CA VAL A 550 17.03 10.79 -4.30
C VAL A 550 17.65 12.11 -3.84
N GLY A 551 16.88 13.04 -3.28
CA GLY A 551 17.34 14.35 -2.79
C GLY A 551 17.65 15.39 -3.87
N ALA A 552 17.43 15.04 -5.14
CA ALA A 552 17.59 15.92 -6.30
C ALA A 552 16.83 15.34 -7.49
N PRO A 553 16.63 16.07 -8.61
CA PRO A 553 16.10 15.49 -9.84
C PRO A 553 16.93 14.29 -10.35
N ILE A 554 18.25 14.40 -10.31
CA ILE A 554 19.20 13.31 -10.59
C ILE A 554 20.33 13.40 -9.57
N ARG A 555 20.73 12.26 -9.01
CA ARG A 555 21.88 12.15 -8.11
C ARG A 555 22.89 11.14 -8.66
N ILE A 556 24.16 11.53 -8.71
CA ILE A 556 25.28 10.67 -9.01
C ILE A 556 26.09 10.50 -7.71
N THR A 557 26.26 9.28 -7.22
CA THR A 557 27.04 9.00 -6.01
C THR A 557 28.15 8.03 -6.37
N SER A 558 29.38 8.37 -6.02
CA SER A 558 30.55 7.51 -6.23
C SER A 558 31.17 7.14 -4.89
N GLY A 559 31.69 5.91 -4.77
CA GLY A 559 32.54 5.52 -3.64
C GLY A 559 33.93 6.18 -3.65
N LEU A 560 34.31 6.82 -4.75
CA LEU A 560 35.58 7.49 -4.93
C LEU A 560 35.34 8.98 -5.28
N GLU A 561 36.39 9.79 -5.15
CA GLU A 561 36.33 11.16 -5.58
C GLU A 561 36.06 11.23 -7.09
N ILE A 562 35.10 12.07 -7.49
CA ILE A 562 34.76 12.34 -8.89
C ILE A 562 35.75 13.38 -9.43
N PRO A 563 36.53 13.05 -10.48
CA PRO A 563 37.52 14.00 -11.05
C PRO A 563 36.84 15.29 -11.51
N ALA A 564 37.51 16.43 -11.28
CA ALA A 564 37.00 17.74 -11.71
C ALA A 564 36.69 17.80 -13.21
N GLU A 565 37.50 17.13 -14.05
CA GLU A 565 37.23 17.00 -15.50
C GLU A 565 35.91 16.26 -15.79
N ALA A 566 35.55 15.27 -15.01
CA ALA A 566 34.27 14.57 -15.15
C ALA A 566 33.10 15.47 -14.75
N ILE A 567 33.25 16.28 -13.68
CA ILE A 567 32.24 17.25 -13.26
C ILE A 567 32.00 18.29 -14.37
N GLU A 568 33.06 18.84 -14.99
CA GLU A 568 32.92 19.79 -16.09
C GLU A 568 32.31 19.16 -17.35
N ARG A 569 32.63 17.91 -17.65
CA ARG A 569 31.97 17.17 -18.74
C ARG A 569 30.47 16.96 -18.48
N VAL A 570 30.08 16.62 -17.25
CA VAL A 570 28.66 16.52 -16.87
C VAL A 570 27.97 17.87 -17.00
N ARG A 571 28.63 18.97 -16.59
CA ARG A 571 28.10 20.34 -16.71
C ARG A 571 27.92 20.80 -18.15
N ALA A 572 28.79 20.33 -19.06
CA ALA A 572 28.76 20.68 -20.47
C ALA A 572 27.77 19.82 -21.31
N LEU A 573 27.13 18.80 -20.71
CA LEU A 573 26.15 17.98 -21.43
C LEU A 573 24.94 18.80 -21.86
N PRO A 574 24.46 18.63 -23.11
CA PRO A 574 23.20 19.21 -23.55
C PRO A 574 22.04 18.71 -22.68
N GLY A 575 21.22 19.62 -22.20
CA GLY A 575 20.07 19.28 -21.32
C GLY A 575 20.39 19.35 -19.83
N VAL A 576 21.65 19.52 -19.40
CA VAL A 576 21.99 19.80 -18.01
C VAL A 576 21.84 21.30 -17.76
N GLU A 577 21.02 21.65 -16.79
CA GLU A 577 20.75 23.03 -16.38
C GLU A 577 21.66 23.46 -15.22
N ARG A 578 21.82 22.58 -14.23
CA ARG A 578 22.59 22.84 -13.02
C ARG A 578 23.27 21.58 -12.49
N VAL A 579 24.48 21.75 -11.94
CA VAL A 579 25.22 20.70 -11.25
C VAL A 579 25.74 21.27 -9.94
N VAL A 580 25.35 20.66 -8.84
CA VAL A 580 25.77 21.02 -7.49
C VAL A 580 26.65 19.89 -6.94
N PRO A 581 27.95 20.14 -6.77
CA PRO A 581 28.89 19.19 -6.20
C PRO A 581 28.69 19.11 -4.68
N ALA A 582 28.78 17.89 -4.14
CA ALA A 582 28.69 17.62 -2.72
C ALA A 582 29.72 16.57 -2.31
N GLN A 583 30.11 16.60 -1.05
CA GLN A 583 30.93 15.57 -0.42
C GLN A 583 30.15 14.93 0.72
N THR A 584 29.95 13.62 0.66
CA THR A 584 29.37 12.84 1.75
C THR A 584 30.43 12.04 2.49
N GLY A 585 30.25 11.83 3.78
CA GLY A 585 31.16 11.01 4.59
C GLY A 585 30.84 11.07 6.08
N ARG A 586 31.63 10.30 6.85
CA ARG A 586 31.54 10.29 8.31
C ARG A 586 32.49 11.33 8.91
N VAL A 587 31.99 12.06 9.88
CA VAL A 587 32.75 13.07 10.62
C VAL A 587 32.82 12.74 12.10
N GLN A 588 33.94 13.08 12.72
CA GLN A 588 34.05 13.05 14.17
C GLN A 588 33.39 14.30 14.76
N VAL A 589 32.58 14.14 15.79
CA VAL A 589 31.89 15.25 16.48
C VAL A 589 32.60 15.53 17.79
N GLY A 590 33.20 16.72 17.90
CA GLY A 590 34.00 17.10 19.06
C GLY A 590 35.34 16.35 19.15
N PHE A 591 35.81 16.12 20.39
CA PHE A 591 37.10 15.47 20.68
C PHE A 591 36.96 13.97 21.07
N GLY A 592 35.73 13.46 21.12
CA GLY A 592 35.46 12.07 21.54
C GLY A 592 35.40 11.09 20.38
N ALA A 593 34.98 9.86 20.68
CA ALA A 593 34.73 8.80 19.68
C ALA A 593 33.40 8.96 18.93
N GLU A 594 32.67 10.02 19.21
CA GLU A 594 31.35 10.26 18.61
C GLU A 594 31.48 10.63 17.14
N ARG A 595 30.63 9.99 16.32
CA ARG A 595 30.61 10.19 14.85
C ARG A 595 29.20 10.48 14.40
N ALA A 596 29.12 11.24 13.29
CA ALA A 596 27.90 11.54 12.57
C ALA A 596 28.15 11.39 11.06
N GLU A 597 27.11 11.09 10.34
CA GLU A 597 27.11 11.18 8.88
C GLU A 597 27.02 12.65 8.50
N ALA A 598 27.73 13.09 7.47
CA ALA A 598 27.72 14.49 7.06
C ALA A 598 27.70 14.64 5.54
N ILE A 599 27.04 15.68 5.10
CA ILE A 599 27.10 16.17 3.72
C ILE A 599 27.59 17.61 3.71
N ALA A 600 28.66 17.86 2.96
CA ALA A 600 29.13 19.21 2.65
C ALA A 600 28.62 19.60 1.28
N VAL A 601 27.83 20.66 1.18
CA VAL A 601 27.16 21.09 -0.04
C VAL A 601 26.86 22.60 -0.01
N ASP A 602 26.75 23.23 -1.17
CA ASP A 602 26.18 24.58 -1.27
C ASP A 602 24.65 24.47 -1.15
N VAL A 603 24.14 24.73 0.07
CA VAL A 603 22.72 24.61 0.37
C VAL A 603 21.87 25.59 -0.45
N ALA A 604 22.40 26.76 -0.78
CA ALA A 604 21.67 27.76 -1.57
C ALA A 604 21.45 27.28 -3.02
N GLN A 605 22.46 26.63 -3.60
CA GLN A 605 22.32 26.00 -4.90
C GLN A 605 21.46 24.76 -4.84
N TRP A 606 21.59 23.92 -3.81
CA TRP A 606 20.77 22.74 -3.63
C TRP A 606 19.28 23.09 -3.48
N ARG A 607 18.93 24.11 -2.70
CA ARG A 607 17.55 24.60 -2.58
C ARG A 607 16.91 24.93 -3.93
N ARG A 608 17.68 25.52 -4.87
CA ARG A 608 17.19 25.82 -6.23
C ARG A 608 16.95 24.58 -7.07
N LEU A 609 17.60 23.45 -6.75
CA LEU A 609 17.31 22.15 -7.37
C LEU A 609 16.03 21.52 -6.81
N LEU A 610 15.60 21.96 -5.62
CA LEU A 610 14.44 21.47 -4.90
C LEU A 610 13.20 22.35 -5.09
N ASP A 611 13.20 23.31 -6.02
CA ASP A 611 12.04 24.20 -6.26
C ASP A 611 10.75 23.43 -6.58
N ASP A 612 10.85 22.27 -7.23
CA ASP A 612 9.71 21.37 -7.53
C ASP A 612 9.47 20.30 -6.45
N ALA A 613 10.32 20.26 -5.42
CA ALA A 613 10.18 19.28 -4.35
C ALA A 613 9.04 19.65 -3.39
N PRO A 614 8.34 18.67 -2.81
CA PRO A 614 7.23 18.89 -1.87
C PRO A 614 7.69 19.28 -0.46
N PHE A 615 8.94 19.64 -0.27
CA PHE A 615 9.55 20.11 0.98
C PHE A 615 10.60 21.17 0.71
N ASP A 616 10.94 21.98 1.71
CA ASP A 616 11.99 22.99 1.63
C ASP A 616 13.10 22.70 2.65
N LEU A 617 14.35 22.95 2.25
CA LEU A 617 15.49 22.91 3.16
C LEU A 617 15.66 24.27 3.83
N PRO A 618 15.90 24.36 5.15
CA PRO A 618 16.20 25.62 5.80
C PRO A 618 17.45 26.27 5.19
N PRO A 619 17.52 27.60 5.10
CA PRO A 619 18.71 28.29 4.63
C PRO A 619 19.87 28.07 5.61
N LEU A 620 21.06 27.86 5.09
CA LEU A 620 22.27 27.67 5.87
C LEU A 620 23.30 28.74 5.54
N PRO A 621 23.62 29.65 6.47
CA PRO A 621 24.69 30.62 6.31
C PRO A 621 26.07 29.94 6.42
N ASP A 622 27.12 30.61 5.90
CA ASP A 622 28.50 30.14 6.01
C ASP A 622 28.90 29.90 7.48
N GLY A 623 29.57 28.77 7.71
CA GLY A 623 29.99 28.36 9.06
C GLY A 623 28.88 27.78 9.93
N GLY A 624 27.62 27.70 9.43
CA GLY A 624 26.51 27.03 10.10
C GLY A 624 26.45 25.53 9.84
N ALA A 625 25.69 24.82 10.66
CA ALA A 625 25.31 23.42 10.44
C ALA A 625 23.80 23.21 10.69
N LEU A 626 23.14 22.45 9.83
CA LEU A 626 21.85 21.84 10.12
C LEU A 626 22.12 20.45 10.69
N VAL A 627 21.54 20.13 11.83
CA VAL A 627 21.87 18.91 12.56
C VAL A 627 20.64 18.05 12.84
N SER A 628 20.85 16.74 13.03
CA SER A 628 19.81 15.83 13.47
C SER A 628 19.32 16.14 14.90
N PRO A 629 18.11 15.67 15.30
CA PRO A 629 17.59 15.86 16.65
C PRO A 629 18.52 15.39 17.77
N GLU A 630 19.31 14.32 17.53
CA GLU A 630 20.28 13.77 18.50
C GLU A 630 21.47 14.70 18.76
N LEU A 631 21.74 15.63 17.86
CA LEU A 631 22.78 16.65 17.99
C LEU A 631 22.24 18.01 18.44
N ARG A 632 20.94 18.11 18.72
CA ARG A 632 20.29 19.34 19.20
C ARG A 632 20.97 19.90 20.46
N GLY A 633 21.10 21.20 20.53
CA GLY A 633 21.54 21.91 21.74
C GLY A 633 23.07 21.99 21.94
N ARG A 634 23.87 21.54 21.00
CA ARG A 634 25.34 21.62 21.12
C ARG A 634 25.92 23.02 20.88
N GLY A 635 25.15 23.95 20.32
CA GLY A 635 25.65 25.30 20.02
C GLY A 635 26.76 25.24 18.96
N THR A 636 27.92 25.86 19.30
CA THR A 636 29.13 25.80 18.48
C THR A 636 29.94 24.54 18.87
N PHE A 637 30.31 23.72 17.91
CA PHE A 637 31.12 22.51 18.13
C PHE A 637 32.14 22.31 17.00
N GLU A 638 33.14 21.50 17.30
CA GLU A 638 34.16 21.14 16.29
C GLU A 638 33.78 19.84 15.59
N ILE A 639 33.97 19.81 14.28
CA ILE A 639 33.89 18.61 13.47
C ILE A 639 35.28 18.25 12.91
N GLY A 640 35.63 16.98 12.97
CA GLY A 640 36.80 16.40 12.35
C GLY A 640 36.42 15.64 11.08
N TRP A 641 36.73 16.21 9.93
CA TRP A 641 36.59 15.52 8.62
C TRP A 641 37.99 15.31 8.03
N GLN A 642 38.41 16.13 7.07
CA GLN A 642 39.82 16.16 6.63
C GLN A 642 40.69 17.03 7.53
N LYS A 643 40.11 18.12 8.01
CA LYS A 643 40.65 19.01 9.04
C LYS A 643 39.58 19.31 10.07
N ARG A 644 39.98 19.80 11.22
CA ARG A 644 39.04 20.27 12.22
C ARG A 644 38.49 21.63 11.83
N ALA A 645 37.18 21.75 11.88
CA ALA A 645 36.47 22.98 11.60
C ALA A 645 35.42 23.24 12.70
N LYS A 646 35.21 24.49 13.05
CA LYS A 646 34.14 24.90 13.96
C LYS A 646 32.89 25.18 13.17
N VAL A 647 31.75 24.66 13.61
CA VAL A 647 30.44 24.88 13.02
C VAL A 647 29.43 25.27 14.08
N ASP A 648 28.48 26.15 13.73
CA ASP A 648 27.43 26.60 14.61
C ASP A 648 26.12 25.90 14.24
N THR A 649 25.43 25.32 15.24
CA THR A 649 24.09 24.76 15.02
C THR A 649 23.12 25.88 14.67
N ARG A 650 22.60 25.93 13.45
CA ARG A 650 21.65 26.93 12.96
C ARG A 650 20.22 26.41 12.85
N GLY A 651 20.06 25.10 12.78
CA GLY A 651 18.75 24.47 12.71
C GLY A 651 18.81 22.97 12.99
N VAL A 652 17.64 22.41 13.29
CA VAL A 652 17.46 20.97 13.49
C VAL A 652 16.55 20.49 12.36
N ILE A 653 16.94 19.40 11.72
CA ILE A 653 16.21 18.76 10.63
C ILE A 653 16.04 17.28 10.95
N ASP A 654 14.87 16.73 10.62
CA ASP A 654 14.56 15.33 10.94
C ASP A 654 15.14 14.35 9.93
N SER A 655 15.43 14.81 8.70
CA SER A 655 16.05 14.00 7.64
C SER A 655 16.80 14.86 6.64
N VAL A 656 17.78 14.27 5.96
CA VAL A 656 18.45 14.86 4.79
C VAL A 656 18.00 14.13 3.55
N PRO A 657 17.23 14.77 2.66
CA PRO A 657 16.69 14.11 1.48
C PRO A 657 17.79 13.48 0.62
N GLY A 658 17.59 12.20 0.30
CA GLY A 658 18.53 11.44 -0.51
C GLY A 658 19.73 10.84 0.23
N PHE A 659 19.94 11.19 1.50
CA PHE A 659 21.16 10.81 2.21
C PHE A 659 20.90 10.19 3.58
N PHE A 660 20.26 10.89 4.53
CA PHE A 660 20.15 10.43 5.91
C PHE A 660 18.71 10.61 6.42
N THR A 661 18.14 9.51 6.94
CA THR A 661 16.77 9.51 7.47
C THR A 661 16.71 9.24 8.97
N ARG A 662 17.78 8.68 9.55
CA ARG A 662 17.88 8.31 10.97
C ARG A 662 19.31 8.45 11.47
N GLY A 663 19.47 8.57 12.78
CA GLY A 663 20.77 8.62 13.43
C GLY A 663 21.37 10.04 13.46
N LYS A 664 22.64 10.12 13.84
CA LYS A 664 23.36 11.39 13.93
C LYS A 664 23.85 11.83 12.58
N PHE A 665 23.35 12.94 12.09
CA PHE A 665 23.76 13.50 10.82
C PHE A 665 23.79 15.01 10.82
N MET A 666 24.46 15.60 9.82
CA MET A 666 24.53 17.05 9.63
C MET A 666 24.71 17.46 8.18
N ILE A 667 24.23 18.64 7.84
CA ILE A 667 24.56 19.38 6.60
C ILE A 667 25.47 20.54 6.97
N VAL A 668 26.59 20.66 6.26
CA VAL A 668 27.55 21.76 6.40
C VAL A 668 27.81 22.40 5.05
N PRO A 669 28.19 23.70 5.00
CA PRO A 669 28.59 24.33 3.74
C PRO A 669 29.82 23.65 3.17
N LEU A 670 29.90 23.56 1.83
CA LEU A 670 31.05 23.00 1.14
C LEU A 670 32.35 23.79 1.43
N SER A 671 32.23 25.06 1.76
CA SER A 671 33.34 25.97 2.14
C SER A 671 34.04 25.57 3.46
N VAL A 672 33.43 24.72 4.29
CA VAL A 672 34.08 24.14 5.47
C VAL A 672 35.23 23.21 5.11
N GLN A 673 35.23 22.66 3.90
CA GLN A 673 36.28 21.81 3.39
C GLN A 673 37.32 22.62 2.63
N VAL A 674 38.62 22.47 2.95
CA VAL A 674 39.73 23.18 2.26
C VAL A 674 39.95 22.64 0.86
N ARG A 675 39.83 21.31 0.68
CA ARG A 675 39.81 20.60 -0.59
C ARG A 675 38.70 19.57 -0.57
N PRO A 676 37.47 19.93 -1.02
CA PRO A 676 36.38 18.99 -1.01
C PRO A 676 36.68 17.84 -1.98
N ALA A 677 36.73 16.62 -1.44
CA ALA A 677 36.75 15.40 -2.26
C ALA A 677 35.31 15.09 -2.70
N VAL A 678 34.92 15.72 -3.79
CA VAL A 678 33.53 15.59 -4.31
C VAL A 678 33.29 14.16 -4.74
N ASN A 679 32.31 13.49 -4.08
CA ASN A 679 31.90 12.14 -4.38
C ASN A 679 30.40 12.03 -4.74
N THR A 680 29.72 13.17 -4.76
CA THR A 680 28.30 13.23 -5.10
C THR A 680 28.02 14.45 -5.97
N LEU A 681 27.22 14.25 -7.03
CA LEU A 681 26.71 15.35 -7.87
C LEU A 681 25.19 15.33 -7.84
N LEU A 682 24.60 16.49 -7.55
CA LEU A 682 23.18 16.74 -7.66
C LEU A 682 22.96 17.49 -8.99
N VAL A 683 22.17 16.92 -9.88
CA VAL A 683 22.02 17.40 -11.25
C VAL A 683 20.56 17.72 -11.53
N GLN A 684 20.31 18.87 -12.14
CA GLN A 684 19.02 19.25 -12.71
C GLN A 684 19.16 19.30 -14.23
N GLY A 685 18.19 18.71 -14.91
CA GLY A 685 18.14 18.71 -16.37
C GLY A 685 17.39 17.48 -16.91
N ASP A 686 17.18 17.48 -18.23
CA ASP A 686 16.56 16.36 -18.95
C ASP A 686 17.63 15.63 -19.76
N VAL A 687 18.35 14.72 -19.10
CA VAL A 687 19.49 13.99 -19.66
C VAL A 687 19.31 12.49 -19.42
N ALA A 688 19.69 11.67 -20.40
CA ALA A 688 19.65 10.23 -20.28
C ALA A 688 20.62 9.72 -19.19
N ILE A 689 20.13 8.89 -18.28
CA ILE A 689 20.94 8.32 -17.18
C ILE A 689 22.13 7.55 -17.70
N SER A 690 21.99 6.86 -18.85
CA SER A 690 23.07 6.13 -19.51
C SER A 690 24.24 7.01 -19.98
N GLU A 691 24.00 8.29 -20.29
CA GLU A 691 25.05 9.23 -20.65
C GLU A 691 25.82 9.69 -19.42
N LEU A 692 25.12 10.00 -18.33
CA LEU A 692 25.72 10.36 -17.06
C LEU A 692 26.56 9.20 -16.48
N ALA A 693 26.04 7.97 -16.55
CA ALA A 693 26.76 6.77 -16.11
C ALA A 693 28.05 6.51 -16.92
N ARG A 694 28.07 6.84 -18.21
CA ARG A 694 29.31 6.76 -19.04
C ARG A 694 30.37 7.79 -18.65
N LEU A 695 29.97 8.98 -18.18
CA LEU A 695 30.91 10.02 -17.77
C LEU A 695 31.48 9.80 -16.37
N VAL A 696 30.73 9.13 -15.51
CA VAL A 696 31.14 8.78 -14.14
C VAL A 696 30.95 7.28 -13.93
N PRO A 697 31.80 6.44 -14.55
CA PRO A 697 31.61 4.97 -14.52
C PRO A 697 31.79 4.37 -13.14
N THR A 698 32.41 5.07 -12.19
CA THR A 698 32.54 4.64 -10.78
C THR A 698 31.35 5.04 -9.93
N GLY A 699 30.37 5.77 -10.49
CA GLY A 699 29.21 6.28 -9.78
C GLY A 699 27.94 5.54 -10.12
N SER A 700 27.05 5.44 -9.14
CA SER A 700 25.66 5.07 -9.34
C SER A 700 24.83 6.32 -9.65
N VAL A 701 24.04 6.27 -10.71
CA VAL A 701 23.12 7.35 -11.11
C VAL A 701 21.71 6.96 -10.72
N THR A 702 21.04 7.81 -9.96
CA THR A 702 19.64 7.64 -9.57
C THR A 702 18.84 8.87 -9.98
N SER A 703 17.65 8.66 -10.56
CA SER A 703 16.72 9.73 -10.96
C SER A 703 15.47 9.69 -10.10
N GLN A 704 14.96 10.87 -9.72
CA GLN A 704 13.70 11.01 -9.02
C GLN A 704 12.52 10.48 -9.85
N LYS A 705 12.55 10.68 -11.17
CA LYS A 705 11.52 10.16 -12.08
C LYS A 705 11.49 8.62 -12.07
N GLU A 706 12.67 7.97 -12.13
CA GLU A 706 12.76 6.50 -12.07
C GLU A 706 12.40 5.96 -10.70
N ALA A 707 12.85 6.62 -9.63
CA ALA A 707 12.46 6.26 -8.26
C ALA A 707 10.95 6.35 -8.07
N LEU A 708 10.31 7.41 -8.58
CA LEU A 708 8.85 7.55 -8.54
C LEU A 708 8.16 6.46 -9.36
N ALA A 709 8.64 6.17 -10.56
CA ALA A 709 8.10 5.10 -11.39
C ALA A 709 8.22 3.74 -10.68
N ALA A 710 9.35 3.43 -10.09
CA ALA A 710 9.57 2.19 -9.34
C ALA A 710 8.61 2.06 -8.13
N ILE A 711 8.38 3.17 -7.40
CA ILE A 711 7.41 3.19 -6.29
C ILE A 711 5.98 3.04 -6.80
N GLN A 712 5.64 3.63 -7.95
CA GLN A 712 4.29 3.55 -8.56
C GLN A 712 4.01 2.19 -9.19
N ASP A 713 5.04 1.49 -9.67
CA ASP A 713 4.93 0.14 -10.24
C ASP A 713 4.81 -0.95 -9.17
N ASP A 714 4.87 -0.57 -7.88
CA ASP A 714 4.64 -1.51 -6.79
C ASP A 714 3.22 -2.11 -6.87
N PRO A 715 3.09 -3.45 -6.95
CA PRO A 715 1.79 -4.10 -7.14
C PRO A 715 0.82 -3.90 -5.97
N LEU A 716 1.29 -3.77 -4.73
CA LEU A 716 0.43 -3.50 -3.57
C LEU A 716 -0.28 -2.16 -3.71
N THR A 717 0.50 -1.13 -4.00
CA THR A 717 -0.03 0.23 -4.19
C THR A 717 -0.92 0.33 -5.42
N GLY A 718 -0.52 -0.31 -6.52
CA GLY A 718 -1.32 -0.42 -7.74
C GLY A 718 -2.69 -1.05 -7.47
N THR A 719 -2.73 -2.12 -6.67
CA THR A 719 -3.96 -2.81 -6.28
C THR A 719 -4.89 -1.92 -5.46
N VAL A 720 -4.36 -1.23 -4.44
CA VAL A 720 -5.16 -0.31 -3.62
C VAL A 720 -5.75 0.80 -4.48
N ARG A 721 -4.95 1.43 -5.31
CA ARG A 721 -5.39 2.49 -6.22
C ARG A 721 -6.47 2.02 -7.18
N TRP A 722 -6.30 0.85 -7.80
CA TRP A 722 -7.30 0.25 -8.67
C TRP A 722 -8.62 -0.04 -7.93
N ALA A 723 -8.54 -0.63 -6.72
CA ALA A 723 -9.71 -0.91 -5.90
C ALA A 723 -10.45 0.38 -5.51
N LEU A 724 -9.73 1.44 -5.12
CA LEU A 724 -10.32 2.75 -4.82
C LEU A 724 -11.05 3.35 -6.02
N VAL A 725 -10.48 3.27 -7.23
CA VAL A 725 -11.13 3.75 -8.46
C VAL A 725 -12.39 2.96 -8.76
N VAL A 726 -12.32 1.62 -8.73
CA VAL A 726 -13.49 0.75 -9.00
C VAL A 726 -14.61 1.03 -8.02
N VAL A 727 -14.30 1.13 -6.73
CA VAL A 727 -15.31 1.41 -5.71
C VAL A 727 -15.88 2.82 -5.85
N THR A 728 -15.08 3.83 -6.14
CA THR A 728 -15.56 5.21 -6.35
C THR A 728 -16.54 5.28 -7.53
N VAL A 729 -16.21 4.64 -8.65
CA VAL A 729 -17.10 4.54 -9.82
C VAL A 729 -18.40 3.80 -9.46
N ALA A 730 -18.29 2.66 -8.77
CA ALA A 730 -19.47 1.90 -8.33
C ALA A 730 -20.36 2.70 -7.40
N LEU A 731 -19.79 3.41 -6.42
CA LEU A 731 -20.52 4.29 -5.51
C LEU A 731 -21.22 5.43 -6.24
N ALA A 732 -20.57 6.04 -7.24
CA ALA A 732 -21.19 7.08 -8.08
C ALA A 732 -22.39 6.53 -8.85
N VAL A 733 -22.29 5.32 -9.43
CA VAL A 733 -23.40 4.66 -10.12
C VAL A 733 -24.53 4.33 -9.14
N TYR A 734 -24.24 3.77 -7.98
CA TYR A 734 -25.25 3.47 -6.95
C TYR A 734 -25.91 4.76 -6.41
N ALA A 735 -25.15 5.82 -6.21
CA ALA A 735 -25.71 7.12 -5.80
C ALA A 735 -26.66 7.68 -6.86
N LEU A 736 -26.29 7.63 -8.15
CA LEU A 736 -27.16 8.01 -9.26
C LEU A 736 -28.46 7.19 -9.24
N LEU A 737 -28.36 5.87 -9.11
CA LEU A 737 -29.51 4.97 -9.05
C LEU A 737 -30.38 5.25 -7.82
N ALA A 738 -29.79 5.57 -6.66
CA ALA A 738 -30.52 5.97 -5.47
C ALA A 738 -31.32 7.26 -5.69
N VAL A 739 -30.75 8.27 -6.36
CA VAL A 739 -31.44 9.51 -6.74
C VAL A 739 -32.62 9.19 -7.65
N VAL A 740 -32.40 8.42 -8.72
CA VAL A 740 -33.45 8.05 -9.68
C VAL A 740 -34.59 7.29 -9.00
N LEU A 741 -34.24 6.28 -8.18
CA LEU A 741 -35.26 5.51 -7.44
C LEU A 741 -36.06 6.39 -6.47
N SER A 742 -35.40 7.30 -5.74
CA SER A 742 -36.06 8.21 -4.80
C SER A 742 -37.04 9.19 -5.52
N LEU A 743 -36.66 9.65 -6.73
CA LEU A 743 -37.53 10.47 -7.57
C LEU A 743 -38.75 9.67 -8.03
N VAL A 744 -38.57 8.39 -8.38
CA VAL A 744 -39.66 7.53 -8.85
C VAL A 744 -40.63 7.19 -7.71
N ILE A 745 -40.12 6.87 -6.51
CA ILE A 745 -40.95 6.56 -5.32
C ILE A 745 -41.84 7.76 -4.96
N GLY A 746 -41.28 8.97 -4.92
CA GLY A 746 -42.04 10.19 -4.59
C GLY A 746 -42.90 10.76 -5.74
N ALA A 747 -42.85 10.17 -6.94
CA ALA A 747 -43.49 10.72 -8.12
C ALA A 747 -45.02 10.80 -8.01
N ALA A 748 -45.67 9.78 -7.48
CA ALA A 748 -47.13 9.71 -7.37
C ALA A 748 -47.70 10.73 -6.36
N GLU A 749 -47.08 10.91 -5.21
CA GLU A 749 -47.50 11.90 -4.20
C GLU A 749 -47.24 13.31 -4.67
N ARG A 750 -46.06 13.56 -5.28
CA ARG A 750 -45.75 14.88 -5.86
C ARG A 750 -46.66 15.23 -7.04
N GLY A 751 -46.97 14.26 -7.90
CA GLY A 751 -47.87 14.44 -9.02
C GLY A 751 -49.26 14.90 -8.60
N ARG A 752 -49.85 14.24 -7.58
CA ARG A 752 -51.16 14.65 -7.01
C ARG A 752 -51.11 16.06 -6.41
N ALA A 753 -50.06 16.35 -5.64
CA ALA A 753 -49.92 17.66 -5.01
C ALA A 753 -49.69 18.80 -6.05
N VAL A 754 -48.91 18.54 -7.11
CA VAL A 754 -48.70 19.50 -8.20
C VAL A 754 -49.97 19.70 -9.01
N SER A 755 -50.74 18.63 -9.32
CA SER A 755 -52.03 18.74 -9.99
C SER A 755 -52.98 19.64 -9.22
N PHE A 756 -53.09 19.43 -7.89
CA PHE A 756 -53.95 20.29 -7.04
C PHE A 756 -53.50 21.76 -7.03
N LEU A 757 -52.18 22.02 -6.97
CA LEU A 757 -51.66 23.38 -7.00
C LEU A 757 -51.84 24.03 -8.38
N ARG A 758 -51.84 23.25 -9.47
CA ARG A 758 -52.14 23.73 -10.82
C ARG A 758 -53.61 24.18 -10.99
N THR A 759 -54.55 23.47 -10.34
CA THR A 759 -55.96 23.91 -10.31
C THR A 759 -56.14 25.24 -9.58
N LEU A 760 -55.22 25.57 -8.65
CA LEU A 760 -55.16 26.85 -7.95
C LEU A 760 -54.40 27.95 -8.70
N GLY A 761 -53.96 27.69 -9.96
CA GLY A 761 -53.34 28.70 -10.84
C GLY A 761 -51.80 28.72 -10.86
N LEU A 762 -51.11 27.73 -10.32
CA LEU A 762 -49.65 27.65 -10.45
C LEU A 762 -49.24 27.35 -11.90
N SER A 763 -48.30 28.15 -12.40
CA SER A 763 -47.71 27.93 -13.74
C SER A 763 -46.81 26.72 -13.74
N GLU A 764 -46.60 26.11 -14.90
CA GLU A 764 -45.75 24.92 -15.06
C GLU A 764 -44.30 25.14 -14.63
N ARG A 765 -43.74 26.33 -14.95
CA ARG A 765 -42.38 26.73 -14.51
C ARG A 765 -42.28 26.86 -12.98
N GLN A 766 -43.37 27.34 -12.34
CA GLN A 766 -43.44 27.44 -10.88
C GLN A 766 -43.52 26.05 -10.22
N ALA A 767 -44.25 25.11 -10.81
CA ALA A 767 -44.35 23.72 -10.34
C ALA A 767 -42.99 23.01 -10.43
N GLN A 768 -42.23 23.23 -11.50
CA GLN A 768 -40.85 22.69 -11.61
C GLN A 768 -39.93 23.28 -10.56
N ARG A 769 -39.91 24.61 -10.40
CA ARG A 769 -39.11 25.27 -9.35
C ARG A 769 -39.47 24.78 -7.96
N LEU A 770 -40.75 24.50 -7.70
CA LEU A 770 -41.20 23.93 -6.44
C LEU A 770 -40.58 22.57 -6.17
N THR A 771 -40.58 21.67 -7.17
CA THR A 771 -39.99 20.32 -7.05
C THR A 771 -38.50 20.40 -6.79
N VAL A 772 -37.78 21.29 -7.49
CA VAL A 772 -36.33 21.47 -7.26
C VAL A 772 -36.06 22.03 -5.86
N LEU A 773 -36.82 23.06 -5.43
CA LEU A 773 -36.69 23.65 -4.10
C LEU A 773 -37.05 22.70 -2.96
N GLU A 774 -37.86 21.68 -3.21
CA GLU A 774 -38.17 20.63 -2.23
C GLU A 774 -36.99 19.66 -2.02
N ILE A 775 -36.26 19.32 -3.10
CA ILE A 775 -35.20 18.28 -3.08
C ILE A 775 -33.79 18.88 -2.85
N LEU A 776 -33.50 20.02 -3.45
CA LEU A 776 -32.19 20.65 -3.44
C LEU A 776 -31.59 20.89 -2.04
N PRO A 777 -32.31 21.39 -1.03
CA PRO A 777 -31.76 21.62 0.29
C PRO A 777 -31.29 20.32 0.98
N MET A 778 -32.02 19.23 0.78
CA MET A 778 -31.68 17.92 1.33
C MET A 778 -30.39 17.41 0.72
N ILE A 779 -30.22 17.54 -0.60
CA ILE A 779 -29.03 17.11 -1.31
C ILE A 779 -27.82 17.96 -0.95
N LEU A 780 -27.99 19.29 -0.85
CA LEU A 780 -26.91 20.18 -0.42
C LEU A 780 -26.41 19.86 0.99
N VAL A 781 -27.31 19.62 1.94
CA VAL A 781 -26.91 19.23 3.30
C VAL A 781 -26.23 17.85 3.28
N THR A 782 -26.76 16.90 2.52
CA THR A 782 -26.13 15.57 2.37
C THR A 782 -24.75 15.69 1.73
N ALA A 783 -24.59 16.55 0.73
CA ALA A 783 -23.30 16.78 0.07
C ALA A 783 -22.28 17.44 1.01
N LEU A 784 -22.68 18.46 1.77
CA LEU A 784 -21.80 19.14 2.73
C LEU A 784 -21.38 18.21 3.87
N VAL A 785 -22.33 17.48 4.46
CA VAL A 785 -22.03 16.57 5.57
C VAL A 785 -21.22 15.37 5.07
N GLY A 786 -21.56 14.81 3.88
CA GLY A 786 -20.82 13.72 3.27
C GLY A 786 -19.39 14.12 2.91
N LEU A 787 -19.18 15.32 2.38
CA LEU A 787 -17.86 15.89 2.12
C LEU A 787 -17.06 16.06 3.42
N GLY A 788 -17.64 16.72 4.44
CA GLY A 788 -16.98 16.94 5.72
C GLY A 788 -16.63 15.63 6.44
N LEU A 789 -17.52 14.63 6.37
CA LEU A 789 -17.26 13.32 6.94
C LEU A 789 -16.17 12.58 6.19
N GLY A 790 -16.21 12.57 4.84
CA GLY A 790 -15.20 11.92 4.01
C GLY A 790 -13.80 12.50 4.20
N LEU A 791 -13.69 13.83 4.35
CA LEU A 791 -12.44 14.51 4.70
C LEU A 791 -11.98 14.22 6.14
N GLY A 792 -12.91 14.02 7.07
CA GLY A 792 -12.61 13.76 8.48
C GLY A 792 -12.36 12.27 8.81
N LEU A 793 -12.78 11.33 7.95
CA LEU A 793 -12.61 9.90 8.19
C LEU A 793 -11.15 9.48 8.37
N PRO A 794 -10.16 9.93 7.54
CA PRO A 794 -8.75 9.56 7.76
C PRO A 794 -8.26 9.97 9.15
N ALA A 795 -8.58 11.18 9.60
CA ALA A 795 -8.22 11.67 10.93
C ALA A 795 -8.95 10.92 12.05
N ALA A 796 -10.21 10.52 11.84
CA ALA A 796 -10.99 9.78 12.82
C ALA A 796 -10.49 8.33 12.98
N LEU A 797 -10.04 7.71 11.90
CA LEU A 797 -9.49 6.35 11.89
C LEU A 797 -8.03 6.31 12.39
N GLY A 798 -7.31 7.44 12.33
CA GLY A 798 -5.97 7.60 12.87
C GLY A 798 -4.96 6.59 12.29
N PRO A 799 -4.20 5.86 13.14
CA PRO A 799 -3.14 4.94 12.69
C PRO A 799 -3.62 3.81 11.77
N ALA A 800 -4.94 3.55 11.70
CA ALA A 800 -5.50 2.55 10.79
C ALA A 800 -5.37 2.93 9.31
N VAL A 801 -5.06 4.19 8.99
CA VAL A 801 -4.81 4.69 7.63
C VAL A 801 -3.45 5.38 7.62
N ASP A 802 -2.40 4.64 7.96
CA ASP A 802 -1.03 5.14 7.91
C ASP A 802 -0.49 5.07 6.48
N LEU A 803 -0.29 6.24 5.87
CA LEU A 803 0.22 6.35 4.51
C LEU A 803 1.75 6.23 4.43
N SER A 804 2.48 6.24 5.56
CA SER A 804 3.94 6.13 5.58
C SER A 804 4.45 4.79 5.06
N SER A 805 3.68 3.71 5.24
CA SER A 805 3.97 2.39 4.68
C SER A 805 4.03 2.35 3.15
N TYR A 806 3.37 3.29 2.45
CA TYR A 806 3.48 3.46 0.99
C TYR A 806 4.68 4.30 0.56
N ALA A 807 5.43 4.84 1.51
CA ALA A 807 6.66 5.61 1.31
C ALA A 807 7.93 4.81 1.67
N GLY A 808 7.82 3.52 2.01
CA GLY A 808 8.95 2.72 2.48
C GLY A 808 9.50 3.20 3.82
N ASP A 809 8.64 3.55 4.77
CA ASP A 809 8.97 4.08 6.10
C ASP A 809 9.78 5.38 6.10
N LEU A 810 9.81 6.08 4.97
CA LEU A 810 10.42 7.42 4.92
C LEU A 810 9.54 8.43 5.69
N PRO A 811 10.14 9.39 6.39
CA PRO A 811 9.38 10.42 7.09
C PRO A 811 8.65 11.30 6.08
N VAL A 812 7.35 11.12 5.99
CA VAL A 812 6.46 11.96 5.21
C VAL A 812 5.82 12.94 6.18
N GLY A 813 5.95 14.24 5.92
CA GLY A 813 5.34 15.29 6.73
C GLY A 813 3.81 15.24 6.74
N ASP A 814 3.17 16.16 7.45
CA ASP A 814 1.72 16.25 7.53
C ASP A 814 1.10 16.40 6.12
N TYR A 815 0.21 15.48 5.79
CA TYR A 815 -0.51 15.49 4.52
C TYR A 815 -1.66 16.51 4.55
N SER A 816 -1.66 17.44 3.60
CA SER A 816 -2.80 18.33 3.32
C SER A 816 -3.56 17.82 2.08
N PRO A 817 -4.82 17.34 2.23
CA PRO A 817 -5.56 16.79 1.11
C PRO A 817 -5.88 17.86 0.05
N ASP A 818 -5.75 17.49 -1.23
CA ASP A 818 -6.29 18.31 -2.31
C ASP A 818 -7.82 18.27 -2.27
N LEU A 819 -8.42 19.44 -2.16
CA LEU A 819 -9.88 19.60 -2.06
C LEU A 819 -10.60 19.59 -3.40
N PHE A 820 -9.86 19.59 -4.53
CA PHE A 820 -10.48 19.68 -5.85
C PHE A 820 -11.36 18.47 -6.17
N LEU A 821 -10.79 17.27 -6.13
CA LEU A 821 -11.52 16.04 -6.45
C LEU A 821 -12.65 15.73 -5.44
N PRO A 822 -12.45 15.83 -4.12
CA PRO A 822 -13.52 15.71 -3.12
C PRO A 822 -14.68 16.68 -3.35
N SER A 823 -14.39 17.96 -3.61
CA SER A 823 -15.44 18.97 -3.88
C SER A 823 -16.15 18.76 -5.20
N ALA A 824 -15.42 18.30 -6.23
CA ALA A 824 -16.00 17.94 -7.52
C ALA A 824 -16.99 16.76 -7.40
N LEU A 825 -16.71 15.74 -6.60
CA LEU A 825 -17.63 14.63 -6.31
C LEU A 825 -18.90 15.12 -5.61
N ALA A 826 -18.76 16.00 -4.61
CA ALA A 826 -19.91 16.56 -3.88
C ALA A 826 -20.77 17.47 -4.80
N ALA A 827 -20.14 18.31 -5.61
CA ALA A 827 -20.83 19.16 -6.59
C ALA A 827 -21.48 18.32 -7.69
N GLY A 828 -20.82 17.29 -8.19
CA GLY A 828 -21.32 16.36 -9.18
C GLY A 828 -22.60 15.66 -8.72
N LEU A 829 -22.66 15.20 -7.47
CA LEU A 829 -23.86 14.62 -6.88
C LEU A 829 -25.01 15.62 -6.88
N ALA A 830 -24.77 16.88 -6.49
CA ALA A 830 -25.78 17.92 -6.46
C ALA A 830 -26.29 18.23 -7.87
N VAL A 831 -25.42 18.36 -8.86
CA VAL A 831 -25.77 18.60 -10.27
C VAL A 831 -26.60 17.45 -10.83
N VAL A 832 -26.18 16.21 -10.63
CA VAL A 832 -26.90 15.01 -11.09
C VAL A 832 -28.30 14.94 -10.50
N ALA A 833 -28.45 15.26 -9.23
CA ALA A 833 -29.75 15.26 -8.57
C ALA A 833 -30.69 16.35 -9.10
N VAL A 834 -30.17 17.54 -9.36
CA VAL A 834 -30.94 18.65 -9.99
C VAL A 834 -31.36 18.28 -11.41
N LEU A 835 -30.42 17.76 -12.22
CA LEU A 835 -30.71 17.30 -13.58
C LEU A 835 -31.73 16.15 -13.58
N GLY A 836 -31.62 15.19 -12.65
CA GLY A 836 -32.57 14.12 -12.46
C GLY A 836 -33.98 14.64 -12.12
N ALA A 837 -34.10 15.64 -11.25
CA ALA A 837 -35.38 16.30 -10.93
C ALA A 837 -35.99 17.01 -12.14
N TYR A 838 -35.19 17.70 -12.94
CA TYR A 838 -35.64 18.32 -14.19
C TYR A 838 -36.08 17.28 -15.23
N ALA A 839 -35.27 16.22 -15.43
CA ALA A 839 -35.61 15.16 -16.37
C ALA A 839 -36.91 14.44 -15.98
N HIS A 840 -37.07 14.15 -14.69
CA HIS A 840 -38.28 13.52 -14.18
C HIS A 840 -39.52 14.38 -14.43
N THR A 841 -39.45 15.69 -14.19
CA THR A 841 -40.54 16.60 -14.46
C THR A 841 -40.81 16.73 -15.96
N ALA A 842 -39.82 16.68 -16.83
CA ALA A 842 -39.95 16.70 -18.28
C ALA A 842 -40.62 15.43 -18.84
N ILE A 843 -40.29 14.25 -18.29
CA ILE A 843 -40.90 12.98 -18.68
C ILE A 843 -42.36 12.88 -18.20
N SER A 844 -42.69 13.37 -17.01
CA SER A 844 -44.05 13.39 -16.47
C SER A 844 -44.98 14.32 -17.26
N ARG A 845 -44.45 15.29 -17.99
CA ARG A 845 -45.21 16.14 -18.92
C ARG A 845 -45.89 15.35 -20.05
N ARG A 846 -45.24 14.29 -20.55
CA ARG A 846 -45.79 13.49 -21.67
C ARG A 846 -46.99 12.63 -21.26
N ARG A 847 -47.24 12.45 -19.97
CA ARG A 847 -48.43 11.76 -19.45
C ARG A 847 -49.55 12.77 -19.28
N SER A 848 -50.50 12.74 -20.20
CA SER A 848 -51.59 13.73 -20.36
C SER A 848 -52.44 13.94 -19.10
N LEU A 849 -52.85 15.18 -18.81
CA LEU A 849 -53.79 15.58 -17.75
C LEU A 849 -55.08 14.73 -17.75
N GLY A 850 -55.53 14.22 -18.91
CA GLY A 850 -56.72 13.39 -19.06
C GLY A 850 -56.67 12.03 -18.35
N ALA A 851 -55.43 11.48 -18.08
CA ALA A 851 -55.31 10.23 -17.34
C ALA A 851 -55.49 10.41 -15.82
N VAL A 852 -55.20 11.61 -15.29
CA VAL A 852 -55.30 11.91 -13.85
C VAL A 852 -56.74 12.26 -13.45
N LEU A 853 -57.50 12.81 -14.36
CA LEU A 853 -58.92 13.16 -14.11
C LEU A 853 -59.86 11.93 -14.23
N ARG A 854 -59.50 10.88 -15.00
CA ARG A 854 -60.28 9.66 -15.10
C ARG A 854 -60.20 8.74 -13.88
N VAL A 855 -59.27 8.94 -12.96
CA VAL A 855 -59.14 8.14 -11.73
C VAL A 855 -60.02 8.67 -10.59
N GLY A 856 -60.62 9.88 -10.77
CA GLY A 856 -61.53 10.49 -9.76
C GLY A 856 -62.92 9.91 -9.72
N ASP A 857 -63.36 9.12 -10.72
CA ASP A 857 -64.71 8.61 -10.83
C ASP A 857 -64.91 7.17 -10.37
N LEU A 858 -63.92 6.58 -9.67
CA LEU A 858 -64.01 5.25 -9.07
C LEU A 858 -63.64 5.33 -7.57
N VAL A 859 -64.54 5.93 -6.77
CA VAL A 859 -64.67 5.70 -5.32
C VAL A 859 -66.07 5.12 -5.08
#